data_24ca24b802d7922595289a8733691baf
#
_entry.id   24ca24b802d7922595289a8733691baf
#
_cell.length_a   1.000
_cell.length_b   1.000
_cell.length_c   1.000
_cell.angle_alpha   90.00
_cell.angle_beta   90.00
_cell.angle_gamma   90.00
#
_symmetry.space_group_name_H-M   'P 1'
#
loop_
_entity.id
_entity.type
_entity.pdbx_description
1 polymer ?
#
loop_
_entity_poly.entity_id
_entity_poly.type
_entity_poly.pdbx_seq_one_letter_code
_entity_poly.pdbx_strand_id
1 'polypeptide(L)'
;MKCSGKLLVCLLVALCCGLNAHAQYDKDVFMFRGRNALAEGRLAEAVSQFNVLAQLDTTDYWTFFYRGIAKYNLGDIRGARTDFNTAVRLNPVFTSGYHYRAITASRFGDYEDALKDLERAIELRPGSAGLYFTRGVTYFLSQQFEPAVKDFDKYIRQEPKDPSAYLNRGASYLFLGDTLKAVTDYNQAIKIDRFEPEGYIRRGRLLAARGDYDAAIKDMDKAIELDTTNTLAYFNRAILHSEQSHLNEAMADLNTVLRHEPGNALTLYNRSLISAQVGDFGAALSDMDRVININPNNVLAYFNRAGFFLEMGRWDDALADYNKAIELYPDFAKAYMNRAYAELQLGMMRASREDYQTGRRKVAEYRAKNASGAAEFADTTKKYSSLLTLDAEFAKHDFDDEMLQHRDVDINLKPMYKFVLASGRDDTNYALEHRYENPLLDRFYSILPLPVAITDDAAKVDKPTQETLDNVLYGGNSAGAPREFLLALAELDQKQYNAAQTHYDRAIEAEDGTDRYDRYYKAFYFMNRAVLRAEMIDFIASIESNVQTLTMDDKGNTRARVREQVTSHYDYSEALADMEQAAEIQPAMPYIQFNLGNLYCLSQQLVNAIDSYGKAISLYPYMGEAYFNRGLVLIYLKDKEKGCIDLSRAGELGIGDAYNVISRYCEEERN
;
A
#
# COMPACT_ATOMS: atom_id res chain seq x y z
N MET A 1 -76.91 -11.88 10.31
CA MET A 1 -76.00 -11.30 9.31
C MET A 1 -75.10 -10.18 9.87
N LYS A 2 -74.41 -10.38 10.99
CA LYS A 2 -73.42 -9.40 11.55
C LYS A 2 -72.03 -9.97 11.86
N CYS A 3 -71.78 -11.25 11.46
CA CYS A 3 -70.45 -11.88 11.72
C CYS A 3 -69.51 -11.89 10.46
N SER A 4 -70.03 -11.71 9.25
CA SER A 4 -69.21 -11.81 8.02
C SER A 4 -68.37 -10.56 7.75
N GLY A 5 -68.76 -9.37 8.26
CA GLY A 5 -67.98 -8.14 8.06
C GLY A 5 -66.67 -8.07 8.89
N LYS A 6 -66.69 -8.60 10.11
CA LYS A 6 -65.50 -8.64 10.95
C LYS A 6 -64.45 -9.63 10.48
N LEU A 7 -64.88 -10.76 9.88
CA LEU A 7 -63.98 -11.75 9.29
C LEU A 7 -63.28 -11.22 8.02
N LEU A 8 -64.02 -10.44 7.21
CA LEU A 8 -63.46 -9.81 6.00
C LEU A 8 -62.45 -8.70 6.34
N VAL A 9 -62.71 -7.92 7.39
CA VAL A 9 -61.76 -6.89 7.88
C VAL A 9 -60.52 -7.54 8.49
N CYS A 10 -60.63 -8.62 9.25
CA CYS A 10 -59.48 -9.36 9.78
C CYS A 10 -58.68 -10.04 8.65
N LEU A 11 -59.32 -10.55 7.60
CA LEU A 11 -58.65 -11.09 6.42
C LEU A 11 -57.94 -10.00 5.61
N LEU A 12 -58.55 -8.82 5.43
CA LEU A 12 -57.91 -7.67 4.76
C LEU A 12 -56.74 -7.10 5.61
N VAL A 13 -56.89 -7.04 6.92
CA VAL A 13 -55.78 -6.63 7.81
C VAL A 13 -54.68 -7.70 7.82
N ALA A 14 -55.01 -8.99 7.82
CA ALA A 14 -54.03 -10.07 7.68
C ALA A 14 -53.35 -10.10 6.29
N LEU A 15 -54.09 -9.77 5.19
CA LEU A 15 -53.50 -9.59 3.87
C LEU A 15 -52.60 -8.34 3.80
N CYS A 16 -52.98 -7.24 4.44
CA CYS A 16 -52.15 -6.03 4.56
C CYS A 16 -50.95 -6.21 5.50
N CYS A 17 -51.08 -7.03 6.53
CA CYS A 17 -49.93 -7.38 7.42
C CYS A 17 -49.08 -8.52 6.84
N GLY A 18 -49.61 -9.32 5.91
CA GLY A 18 -48.89 -10.38 5.20
C GLY A 18 -48.15 -9.89 3.95
N LEU A 19 -48.42 -8.69 3.48
CA LEU A 19 -47.54 -7.93 2.63
C LEU A 19 -46.42 -7.39 3.54
N ASN A 20 -45.49 -8.29 3.90
CA ASN A 20 -44.18 -7.82 4.27
C ASN A 20 -43.78 -6.88 3.14
N ALA A 21 -43.77 -5.59 3.41
CA ALA A 21 -43.06 -4.64 2.60
C ALA A 21 -41.57 -5.08 2.73
N HIS A 22 -41.18 -6.04 1.94
CA HIS A 22 -39.79 -6.12 1.55
C HIS A 22 -39.56 -4.77 0.91
N ALA A 23 -38.89 -3.89 1.61
CA ALA A 23 -38.35 -2.67 1.02
C ALA A 23 -37.55 -3.18 -0.18
N GLN A 24 -38.17 -3.10 -1.36
CA GLN A 24 -37.55 -3.60 -2.58
C GLN A 24 -36.47 -2.58 -2.85
N TYR A 25 -35.22 -2.92 -2.49
CA TYR A 25 -34.08 -2.08 -2.77
C TYR A 25 -34.04 -1.85 -4.29
N ASP A 26 -34.20 -0.59 -4.66
CA ASP A 26 -34.17 -0.20 -6.07
C ASP A 26 -32.74 -0.30 -6.59
N LYS A 27 -32.45 -1.35 -7.34
CA LYS A 27 -31.15 -1.60 -7.95
C LYS A 27 -30.70 -0.43 -8.82
N ASP A 28 -31.60 0.25 -9.50
CA ASP A 28 -31.31 1.36 -10.38
C ASP A 28 -30.77 2.56 -9.59
N VAL A 29 -31.23 2.78 -8.36
CA VAL A 29 -30.72 3.83 -7.49
C VAL A 29 -29.26 3.57 -7.09
N PHE A 30 -28.94 2.34 -6.70
CA PHE A 30 -27.56 1.98 -6.35
C PHE A 30 -26.64 2.03 -7.57
N MET A 31 -27.10 1.54 -8.73
CA MET A 31 -26.35 1.64 -9.99
C MET A 31 -26.08 3.11 -10.36
N PHE A 32 -27.08 3.96 -10.26
CA PHE A 32 -26.94 5.39 -10.53
C PHE A 32 -25.96 6.07 -9.57
N ARG A 33 -26.11 5.82 -8.25
CA ARG A 33 -25.20 6.38 -7.22
C ARG A 33 -23.77 5.91 -7.43
N GLY A 34 -23.56 4.61 -7.68
CA GLY A 34 -22.24 4.03 -7.92
C GLY A 34 -21.57 4.64 -9.15
N ARG A 35 -22.31 4.79 -10.26
CA ARG A 35 -21.78 5.41 -11.48
C ARG A 35 -21.47 6.90 -11.30
N ASN A 36 -22.30 7.63 -10.58
CA ASN A 36 -22.02 9.04 -10.25
C ASN A 36 -20.79 9.18 -9.35
N ALA A 37 -20.69 8.38 -8.31
CA ALA A 37 -19.52 8.36 -7.44
C ALA A 37 -18.24 8.05 -8.23
N LEU A 38 -18.31 7.08 -9.17
CA LEU A 38 -17.20 6.76 -10.07
C LEU A 38 -16.82 7.95 -10.96
N ALA A 39 -17.80 8.64 -11.54
CA ALA A 39 -17.56 9.79 -12.40
C ALA A 39 -16.99 11.01 -11.64
N GLU A 40 -17.33 11.16 -10.38
CA GLU A 40 -16.84 12.23 -9.49
C GLU A 40 -15.52 11.87 -8.79
N GLY A 41 -14.95 10.70 -9.04
CA GLY A 41 -13.71 10.24 -8.41
C GLY A 41 -13.87 9.78 -6.96
N ARG A 42 -15.09 9.64 -6.44
CA ARG A 42 -15.39 9.09 -5.11
C ARG A 42 -15.38 7.56 -5.15
N LEU A 43 -14.19 7.00 -5.42
CA LEU A 43 -14.02 5.61 -5.83
C LEU A 43 -14.43 4.59 -4.75
N ALA A 44 -14.08 4.84 -3.49
CA ALA A 44 -14.44 3.96 -2.37
C ALA A 44 -15.96 3.89 -2.17
N GLU A 45 -16.65 5.04 -2.31
CA GLU A 45 -18.11 5.09 -2.28
C GLU A 45 -18.72 4.32 -3.46
N ALA A 46 -18.14 4.44 -4.65
CA ALA A 46 -18.57 3.67 -5.82
C ALA A 46 -18.48 2.15 -5.55
N VAL A 47 -17.37 1.68 -4.98
CA VAL A 47 -17.21 0.26 -4.58
C VAL A 47 -18.31 -0.15 -3.60
N SER A 48 -18.60 0.67 -2.59
CA SER A 48 -19.65 0.39 -1.60
C SER A 48 -21.03 0.24 -2.26
N GLN A 49 -21.42 1.15 -3.19
CA GLN A 49 -22.68 1.05 -3.89
C GLN A 49 -22.78 -0.20 -4.77
N PHE A 50 -21.71 -0.55 -5.49
CA PHE A 50 -21.65 -1.76 -6.30
C PHE A 50 -21.57 -3.05 -5.47
N ASN A 51 -21.05 -3.01 -4.25
CA ASN A 51 -21.11 -4.16 -3.32
C ASN A 51 -22.56 -4.48 -2.95
N VAL A 52 -23.37 -3.46 -2.66
CA VAL A 52 -24.80 -3.65 -2.41
C VAL A 52 -25.46 -4.31 -3.62
N LEU A 53 -25.19 -3.81 -4.82
CA LEU A 53 -25.72 -4.40 -6.05
C LEU A 53 -25.29 -5.84 -6.25
N ALA A 54 -24.02 -6.17 -6.01
CA ALA A 54 -23.51 -7.52 -6.16
C ALA A 54 -24.14 -8.51 -5.17
N GLN A 55 -24.64 -8.03 -4.01
CA GLN A 55 -25.43 -8.83 -3.07
C GLN A 55 -26.88 -9.00 -3.53
N LEU A 56 -27.46 -7.95 -4.09
CA LEU A 56 -28.86 -7.96 -4.60
C LEU A 56 -29.00 -8.77 -5.89
N ASP A 57 -27.99 -8.74 -6.74
CA ASP A 57 -27.98 -9.42 -8.04
C ASP A 57 -26.60 -9.92 -8.43
N THR A 58 -26.35 -11.20 -8.19
CA THR A 58 -25.09 -11.87 -8.53
C THR A 58 -24.92 -12.15 -10.03
N THR A 59 -25.93 -11.83 -10.85
CA THR A 59 -25.97 -12.15 -12.30
C THR A 59 -25.76 -10.92 -13.19
N ASP A 60 -25.81 -9.72 -12.63
CA ASP A 60 -25.59 -8.49 -13.39
C ASP A 60 -24.10 -8.24 -13.62
N TYR A 61 -23.64 -8.50 -14.85
CA TYR A 61 -22.23 -8.29 -15.24
C TYR A 61 -21.78 -6.84 -15.22
N TRP A 62 -22.69 -5.85 -15.35
CA TRP A 62 -22.36 -4.43 -15.26
C TRP A 62 -21.92 -4.03 -13.86
N THR A 63 -22.55 -4.58 -12.84
CA THR A 63 -22.18 -4.34 -11.44
C THR A 63 -20.73 -4.70 -11.19
N PHE A 64 -20.32 -5.90 -11.58
CA PHE A 64 -18.92 -6.34 -11.42
C PHE A 64 -17.96 -5.53 -12.30
N PHE A 65 -18.38 -5.18 -13.52
CA PHE A 65 -17.56 -4.36 -14.40
C PHE A 65 -17.28 -2.97 -13.83
N TYR A 66 -18.30 -2.24 -13.35
CA TYR A 66 -18.11 -0.91 -12.77
C TYR A 66 -17.37 -0.97 -11.43
N ARG A 67 -17.60 -2.00 -10.61
CA ARG A 67 -16.83 -2.22 -9.39
C ARG A 67 -15.36 -2.48 -9.71
N GLY A 68 -15.08 -3.28 -10.72
CA GLY A 68 -13.73 -3.52 -11.22
C GLY A 68 -13.03 -2.24 -11.68
N ILE A 69 -13.73 -1.34 -12.40
CA ILE A 69 -13.18 -0.02 -12.77
C ILE A 69 -12.85 0.82 -11.52
N ALA A 70 -13.76 0.86 -10.54
CA ALA A 70 -13.52 1.60 -9.31
C ALA A 70 -12.29 1.08 -8.54
N LYS A 71 -12.16 -0.24 -8.41
CA LYS A 71 -11.00 -0.89 -7.77
C LYS A 71 -9.71 -0.65 -8.56
N TYR A 72 -9.75 -0.74 -9.89
CA TYR A 72 -8.59 -0.44 -10.73
C TYR A 72 -8.06 0.98 -10.47
N ASN A 73 -8.96 1.96 -10.43
CA ASN A 73 -8.60 3.35 -10.17
C ASN A 73 -8.15 3.60 -8.70
N LEU A 74 -8.50 2.73 -7.76
CA LEU A 74 -8.00 2.72 -6.39
C LEU A 74 -6.64 2.01 -6.24
N GLY A 75 -6.07 1.46 -7.33
CA GLY A 75 -4.85 0.66 -7.29
C GLY A 75 -5.08 -0.82 -6.90
N ASP A 76 -6.31 -1.22 -6.61
CA ASP A 76 -6.64 -2.63 -6.33
C ASP A 76 -6.78 -3.43 -7.64
N ILE A 77 -5.64 -3.65 -8.30
CA ILE A 77 -5.60 -4.31 -9.61
C ILE A 77 -6.04 -5.79 -9.50
N ARG A 78 -5.71 -6.48 -8.39
CA ARG A 78 -6.12 -7.88 -8.15
C ARG A 78 -7.62 -8.01 -7.94
N GLY A 79 -8.21 -7.16 -7.12
CA GLY A 79 -9.67 -7.10 -6.93
C GLY A 79 -10.40 -6.71 -8.22
N ALA A 80 -9.85 -5.78 -8.99
CA ALA A 80 -10.38 -5.41 -10.31
C ALA A 80 -10.37 -6.60 -11.29
N ARG A 81 -9.26 -7.36 -11.37
CA ARG A 81 -9.16 -8.58 -12.21
C ARG A 81 -10.21 -9.61 -11.84
N THR A 82 -10.45 -9.81 -10.55
CA THR A 82 -11.48 -10.74 -10.05
C THR A 82 -12.89 -10.31 -10.51
N ASP A 83 -13.19 -9.02 -10.44
CA ASP A 83 -14.46 -8.47 -10.88
C ASP A 83 -14.62 -8.55 -12.40
N PHE A 84 -13.59 -8.24 -13.19
CA PHE A 84 -13.64 -8.40 -14.66
C PHE A 84 -13.74 -9.87 -15.08
N ASN A 85 -13.10 -10.80 -14.38
CA ASN A 85 -13.31 -12.24 -14.59
C ASN A 85 -14.78 -12.63 -14.41
N THR A 86 -15.41 -12.10 -13.37
CA THR A 86 -16.83 -12.36 -13.11
C THR A 86 -17.70 -11.75 -14.19
N ALA A 87 -17.44 -10.51 -14.61
CA ALA A 87 -18.19 -9.84 -15.68
C ALA A 87 -18.12 -10.59 -17.02
N VAL A 88 -16.93 -11.06 -17.41
CA VAL A 88 -16.74 -11.84 -18.64
C VAL A 88 -17.37 -13.22 -18.54
N ARG A 89 -17.32 -13.88 -17.39
CA ARG A 89 -17.99 -15.17 -17.16
C ARG A 89 -19.51 -15.04 -17.26
N LEU A 90 -20.08 -13.96 -16.74
CA LEU A 90 -21.53 -13.70 -16.83
C LEU A 90 -21.97 -13.30 -18.24
N ASN A 91 -21.13 -12.59 -18.99
CA ASN A 91 -21.41 -12.19 -20.37
C ASN A 91 -20.19 -12.45 -21.28
N PRO A 92 -20.10 -13.63 -21.93
CA PRO A 92 -18.97 -14.01 -22.79
C PRO A 92 -18.79 -13.22 -24.09
N VAL A 93 -19.71 -12.30 -24.41
CA VAL A 93 -19.63 -11.40 -25.58
C VAL A 93 -19.41 -9.94 -25.16
N PHE A 94 -19.08 -9.70 -23.90
CA PHE A 94 -18.86 -8.37 -23.33
C PHE A 94 -17.45 -7.84 -23.65
N THR A 95 -17.32 -7.15 -24.79
CA THR A 95 -16.04 -6.61 -25.30
C THR A 95 -15.27 -5.78 -24.27
N SER A 96 -15.97 -4.88 -23.55
CA SER A 96 -15.32 -4.03 -22.54
C SER A 96 -14.77 -4.83 -21.36
N GLY A 97 -15.44 -5.93 -20.99
CA GLY A 97 -14.93 -6.82 -19.93
C GLY A 97 -13.59 -7.45 -20.30
N TYR A 98 -13.47 -7.98 -21.53
CA TYR A 98 -12.19 -8.48 -22.03
C TYR A 98 -11.14 -7.39 -22.11
N HIS A 99 -11.50 -6.20 -22.61
CA HIS A 99 -10.57 -5.07 -22.73
C HIS A 99 -9.95 -4.67 -21.37
N TYR A 100 -10.79 -4.44 -20.35
CA TYR A 100 -10.30 -4.05 -19.03
C TYR A 100 -9.59 -5.20 -18.30
N ARG A 101 -10.00 -6.45 -18.53
CA ARG A 101 -9.28 -7.62 -18.01
C ARG A 101 -7.87 -7.72 -18.60
N ALA A 102 -7.73 -7.46 -19.90
CA ALA A 102 -6.43 -7.40 -20.56
C ALA A 102 -5.53 -6.26 -20.00
N ILE A 103 -6.11 -5.08 -19.75
CA ILE A 103 -5.38 -3.98 -19.11
C ILE A 103 -4.84 -4.41 -17.74
N THR A 104 -5.68 -5.08 -16.92
CA THR A 104 -5.22 -5.58 -15.62
C THR A 104 -4.16 -6.68 -15.74
N ALA A 105 -4.32 -7.59 -16.70
CA ALA A 105 -3.33 -8.64 -16.96
C ALA A 105 -1.98 -8.05 -17.41
N SER A 106 -1.99 -7.02 -18.27
CA SER A 106 -0.77 -6.32 -18.70
C SER A 106 -0.04 -5.63 -17.53
N ARG A 107 -0.79 -5.15 -16.53
CA ARG A 107 -0.19 -4.57 -15.30
C ARG A 107 0.53 -5.62 -14.45
N PHE A 108 0.09 -6.88 -14.49
CA PHE A 108 0.76 -8.00 -13.82
C PHE A 108 1.91 -8.61 -14.64
N GLY A 109 2.16 -8.13 -15.86
CA GLY A 109 3.12 -8.77 -16.75
C GLY A 109 2.56 -10.03 -17.45
N ASP A 110 1.30 -10.39 -17.21
CA ASP A 110 0.61 -11.53 -17.85
C ASP A 110 0.25 -11.19 -19.31
N TYR A 111 1.25 -10.82 -20.12
CA TYR A 111 1.05 -10.30 -21.48
C TYR A 111 0.38 -11.30 -22.41
N GLU A 112 0.66 -12.60 -22.24
CA GLU A 112 0.05 -13.65 -23.09
C GLU A 112 -1.46 -13.71 -22.88
N ASP A 113 -1.94 -13.66 -21.63
CA ASP A 113 -3.36 -13.66 -21.31
C ASP A 113 -4.01 -12.34 -21.74
N ALA A 114 -3.30 -11.20 -21.56
CA ALA A 114 -3.79 -9.91 -22.05
C ALA A 114 -3.98 -9.91 -23.57
N LEU A 115 -3.05 -10.46 -24.33
CA LEU A 115 -3.14 -10.54 -25.79
C LEU A 115 -4.29 -11.44 -26.24
N LYS A 116 -4.52 -12.59 -25.58
CA LYS A 116 -5.67 -13.46 -25.85
C LYS A 116 -7.01 -12.73 -25.64
N ASP A 117 -7.12 -11.98 -24.56
CA ASP A 117 -8.32 -11.19 -24.26
C ASP A 117 -8.54 -10.06 -25.28
N LEU A 118 -7.48 -9.37 -25.70
CA LEU A 118 -7.55 -8.32 -26.71
C LEU A 118 -7.88 -8.88 -28.10
N GLU A 119 -7.36 -10.05 -28.46
CA GLU A 119 -7.75 -10.75 -29.66
C GLU A 119 -9.26 -11.07 -29.65
N ARG A 120 -9.75 -11.61 -28.53
CA ARG A 120 -11.17 -11.90 -28.36
C ARG A 120 -12.02 -10.64 -28.43
N ALA A 121 -11.60 -9.55 -27.79
CA ALA A 121 -12.30 -8.26 -27.84
C ALA A 121 -12.34 -7.68 -29.26
N ILE A 122 -11.25 -7.81 -30.04
CA ILE A 122 -11.17 -7.38 -31.44
C ILE A 122 -12.05 -8.24 -32.34
N GLU A 123 -12.13 -9.57 -32.15
CA GLU A 123 -13.06 -10.44 -32.84
C GLU A 123 -14.50 -9.98 -32.64
N LEU A 124 -14.89 -9.65 -31.42
CA LEU A 124 -16.22 -9.18 -31.07
C LEU A 124 -16.52 -7.78 -31.63
N ARG A 125 -15.51 -6.90 -31.69
CA ARG A 125 -15.67 -5.52 -32.16
C ARG A 125 -14.46 -5.04 -32.97
N PRO A 126 -14.32 -5.49 -34.24
CA PRO A 126 -13.12 -5.18 -35.06
C PRO A 126 -12.92 -3.69 -35.39
N GLY A 127 -13.99 -2.88 -35.33
CA GLY A 127 -13.95 -1.45 -35.60
C GLY A 127 -13.52 -0.56 -34.42
N SER A 128 -13.25 -1.12 -33.22
CA SER A 128 -12.89 -0.34 -32.06
C SER A 128 -11.42 0.02 -32.07
N ALA A 129 -11.09 1.26 -32.35
CA ALA A 129 -9.70 1.77 -32.39
C ALA A 129 -8.94 1.50 -31.10
N GLY A 130 -9.54 1.81 -29.93
CA GLY A 130 -8.91 1.66 -28.63
C GLY A 130 -8.41 0.26 -28.31
N LEU A 131 -9.01 -0.80 -28.90
CA LEU A 131 -8.53 -2.18 -28.71
C LEU A 131 -7.16 -2.39 -29.37
N TYR A 132 -6.95 -1.81 -30.56
CA TYR A 132 -5.65 -1.86 -31.24
C TYR A 132 -4.61 -1.05 -30.50
N PHE A 133 -4.98 0.12 -29.95
CA PHE A 133 -4.08 0.91 -29.11
C PHE A 133 -3.61 0.11 -27.89
N THR A 134 -4.55 -0.45 -27.13
CA THR A 134 -4.21 -1.25 -25.94
C THR A 134 -3.38 -2.48 -26.30
N ARG A 135 -3.68 -3.18 -27.40
CA ARG A 135 -2.90 -4.33 -27.84
C ARG A 135 -1.50 -3.91 -28.30
N GLY A 136 -1.39 -2.76 -28.98
CA GLY A 136 -0.09 -2.17 -29.34
C GLY A 136 0.76 -1.86 -28.09
N VAL A 137 0.17 -1.28 -27.04
CA VAL A 137 0.84 -1.07 -25.75
C VAL A 137 1.25 -2.40 -25.11
N THR A 138 0.36 -3.41 -25.10
CA THR A 138 0.67 -4.74 -24.56
C THR A 138 1.81 -5.42 -25.32
N TYR A 139 1.82 -5.33 -26.65
CA TYR A 139 2.96 -5.80 -27.46
C TYR A 139 4.26 -5.06 -27.15
N PHE A 140 4.18 -3.73 -26.95
CA PHE A 140 5.35 -2.93 -26.57
C PHE A 140 5.92 -3.38 -25.21
N LEU A 141 5.05 -3.52 -24.19
CA LEU A 141 5.44 -3.98 -22.85
C LEU A 141 6.03 -5.40 -22.86
N SER A 142 5.54 -6.27 -23.73
CA SER A 142 6.10 -7.62 -23.95
C SER A 142 7.29 -7.65 -24.91
N GLN A 143 7.88 -6.50 -25.25
CA GLN A 143 9.04 -6.35 -26.14
C GLN A 143 8.81 -6.84 -27.58
N GLN A 144 7.57 -6.92 -28.02
CA GLN A 144 7.17 -7.31 -29.38
C GLN A 144 6.93 -6.04 -30.23
N PHE A 145 8.00 -5.33 -30.58
CA PHE A 145 7.92 -3.97 -31.12
C PHE A 145 7.33 -3.90 -32.54
N GLU A 146 7.58 -4.87 -33.43
CA GLU A 146 7.00 -4.91 -34.79
C GLU A 146 5.47 -5.13 -34.77
N PRO A 147 4.89 -6.05 -34.00
CA PRO A 147 3.44 -6.12 -33.79
C PRO A 147 2.86 -4.83 -33.21
N ALA A 148 3.56 -4.21 -32.22
CA ALA A 148 3.13 -2.95 -31.62
C ALA A 148 2.98 -1.84 -32.68
N VAL A 149 3.99 -1.65 -33.54
CA VAL A 149 3.94 -0.67 -34.65
C VAL A 149 2.75 -0.92 -35.56
N LYS A 150 2.45 -2.18 -35.91
CA LYS A 150 1.30 -2.51 -36.79
C LYS A 150 -0.05 -2.14 -36.17
N ASP A 151 -0.19 -2.32 -34.86
CA ASP A 151 -1.44 -1.98 -34.16
C ASP A 151 -1.55 -0.46 -33.95
N PHE A 152 -0.46 0.24 -33.61
CA PHE A 152 -0.45 1.69 -33.60
C PHE A 152 -0.75 2.30 -34.97
N ASP A 153 -0.28 1.69 -36.08
CA ASP A 153 -0.62 2.09 -37.45
C ASP A 153 -2.14 1.95 -37.72
N LYS A 154 -2.75 0.89 -37.22
CA LYS A 154 -4.21 0.74 -37.34
C LYS A 154 -4.97 1.77 -36.53
N TYR A 155 -4.52 2.06 -35.33
CA TYR A 155 -5.11 3.07 -34.47
C TYR A 155 -4.99 4.48 -35.09
N ILE A 156 -3.79 4.87 -35.51
CA ILE A 156 -3.52 6.20 -36.09
C ILE A 156 -4.34 6.46 -37.36
N ARG A 157 -4.64 5.41 -38.17
CA ARG A 157 -5.54 5.59 -39.33
C ARG A 157 -6.97 5.97 -38.93
N GLN A 158 -7.42 5.58 -37.77
CA GLN A 158 -8.78 5.92 -37.27
C GLN A 158 -8.75 7.18 -36.43
N GLU A 159 -7.70 7.37 -35.63
CA GLU A 159 -7.54 8.48 -34.68
C GLU A 159 -6.21 9.25 -34.96
N PRO A 160 -6.11 9.97 -36.10
CA PRO A 160 -4.85 10.59 -36.51
C PRO A 160 -4.48 11.85 -35.69
N LYS A 161 -5.32 12.27 -34.75
CA LYS A 161 -5.10 13.47 -33.91
C LYS A 161 -4.76 13.10 -32.46
N ASP A 162 -4.57 11.83 -32.13
CA ASP A 162 -4.11 11.43 -30.81
C ASP A 162 -2.59 11.41 -30.77
N PRO A 163 -1.94 12.34 -30.01
CA PRO A 163 -0.48 12.40 -29.90
C PRO A 163 0.10 11.15 -29.25
N SER A 164 -0.65 10.51 -28.32
CA SER A 164 -0.18 9.33 -27.55
C SER A 164 0.17 8.16 -28.48
N ALA A 165 -0.55 7.99 -29.57
CA ALA A 165 -0.29 6.91 -30.52
C ALA A 165 1.04 7.10 -31.26
N TYR A 166 1.38 8.33 -31.62
CA TYR A 166 2.66 8.66 -32.22
C TYR A 166 3.80 8.52 -31.23
N LEU A 167 3.59 8.93 -29.96
CA LEU A 167 4.61 8.75 -28.92
C LEU A 167 4.92 7.28 -28.68
N ASN A 168 3.92 6.42 -28.62
CA ASN A 168 4.12 4.98 -28.41
C ASN A 168 4.68 4.27 -29.64
N ARG A 169 4.25 4.64 -30.86
CA ARG A 169 4.84 4.12 -32.10
C ARG A 169 6.28 4.56 -32.26
N GLY A 170 6.58 5.83 -31.96
CA GLY A 170 7.93 6.38 -31.95
C GLY A 170 8.86 5.64 -30.98
N ALA A 171 8.38 5.33 -29.77
CA ALA A 171 9.09 4.51 -28.81
C ALA A 171 9.35 3.10 -29.37
N SER A 172 8.36 2.48 -30.01
CA SER A 172 8.54 1.16 -30.64
C SER A 172 9.59 1.19 -31.77
N TYR A 173 9.61 2.25 -32.61
CA TYR A 173 10.66 2.45 -33.61
C TYR A 173 12.05 2.64 -32.99
N LEU A 174 12.13 3.32 -31.83
CA LEU A 174 13.41 3.49 -31.13
C LEU A 174 14.00 2.14 -30.71
N PHE A 175 13.19 1.26 -30.12
CA PHE A 175 13.64 -0.10 -29.75
C PHE A 175 13.97 -0.98 -30.95
N LEU A 176 13.37 -0.73 -32.11
CA LEU A 176 13.73 -1.36 -33.38
C LEU A 176 14.99 -0.74 -34.03
N GLY A 177 15.61 0.29 -33.42
CA GLY A 177 16.76 0.98 -33.94
C GLY A 177 16.45 2.03 -35.03
N ASP A 178 15.18 2.25 -35.38
CA ASP A 178 14.78 3.23 -36.41
C ASP A 178 14.57 4.61 -35.79
N THR A 179 15.68 5.25 -35.42
CA THR A 179 15.67 6.58 -34.76
C THR A 179 15.08 7.68 -35.65
N LEU A 180 15.14 7.53 -36.99
CA LEU A 180 14.55 8.55 -37.89
C LEU A 180 13.02 8.54 -37.84
N LYS A 181 12.41 7.35 -37.85
CA LYS A 181 10.96 7.25 -37.70
C LYS A 181 10.52 7.66 -36.30
N ALA A 182 11.28 7.34 -35.25
CA ALA A 182 11.01 7.77 -33.89
C ALA A 182 10.96 9.31 -33.78
N VAL A 183 11.96 10.02 -34.30
CA VAL A 183 11.97 11.51 -34.34
C VAL A 183 10.76 12.05 -35.13
N THR A 184 10.44 11.42 -36.26
CA THR A 184 9.31 11.83 -37.09
C THR A 184 8.00 11.75 -36.32
N ASP A 185 7.80 10.66 -35.58
CA ASP A 185 6.60 10.46 -34.77
C ASP A 185 6.56 11.43 -33.59
N TYR A 186 7.66 11.65 -32.88
CA TYR A 186 7.70 12.65 -31.79
C TYR A 186 7.42 14.08 -32.31
N ASN A 187 7.96 14.44 -33.47
CA ASN A 187 7.64 15.72 -34.11
C ASN A 187 6.14 15.83 -34.47
N GLN A 188 5.53 14.73 -34.91
CA GLN A 188 4.10 14.72 -35.22
C GLN A 188 3.25 14.82 -33.95
N ALA A 189 3.63 14.16 -32.86
CA ALA A 189 2.96 14.30 -31.57
C ALA A 189 3.01 15.76 -31.08
N ILE A 190 4.17 16.40 -31.09
CA ILE A 190 4.34 17.81 -30.73
C ILE A 190 3.53 18.73 -31.65
N LYS A 191 3.42 18.43 -32.95
CA LYS A 191 2.61 19.22 -33.88
C LYS A 191 1.12 19.12 -33.58
N ILE A 192 0.64 17.94 -33.12
CA ILE A 192 -0.76 17.71 -32.75
C ILE A 192 -1.07 18.44 -31.45
N ASP A 193 -0.22 18.24 -30.43
CA ASP A 193 -0.33 18.93 -29.15
C ASP A 193 1.00 19.55 -28.76
N ARG A 194 1.09 20.86 -28.95
CA ARG A 194 2.27 21.65 -28.62
C ARG A 194 2.36 22.05 -27.14
N PHE A 195 1.33 21.79 -26.37
CA PHE A 195 1.23 22.13 -24.95
C PHE A 195 1.47 20.95 -24.05
N GLU A 196 1.57 19.73 -24.60
CA GLU A 196 1.90 18.52 -23.87
C GLU A 196 3.43 18.36 -23.75
N PRO A 197 4.01 18.37 -22.53
CA PRO A 197 5.46 18.29 -22.32
C PRO A 197 6.08 16.97 -22.77
N GLU A 198 5.36 15.88 -22.76
CA GLU A 198 5.87 14.53 -23.00
C GLU A 198 6.53 14.38 -24.37
N GLY A 199 5.96 14.98 -25.42
CA GLY A 199 6.55 14.96 -26.77
C GLY A 199 7.94 15.58 -26.81
N TYR A 200 8.15 16.68 -26.11
CA TYR A 200 9.46 17.35 -26.02
C TYR A 200 10.43 16.52 -25.19
N ILE A 201 10.01 15.95 -24.07
CA ILE A 201 10.86 15.10 -23.21
C ILE A 201 11.38 13.90 -24.03
N ARG A 202 10.50 13.16 -24.72
CA ARG A 202 10.90 12.00 -25.53
C ARG A 202 11.81 12.36 -26.69
N ARG A 203 11.53 13.48 -27.38
CA ARG A 203 12.40 13.94 -28.46
C ARG A 203 13.75 14.41 -27.92
N GLY A 204 13.77 15.16 -26.83
CA GLY A 204 14.99 15.64 -26.18
C GLY A 204 15.89 14.49 -25.73
N ARG A 205 15.32 13.46 -25.13
CA ARG A 205 16.07 12.22 -24.78
C ARG A 205 16.69 11.55 -25.99
N LEU A 206 15.96 11.45 -27.10
CA LEU A 206 16.49 10.88 -28.34
C LEU A 206 17.60 11.75 -28.95
N LEU A 207 17.47 13.09 -28.89
CA LEU A 207 18.51 14.02 -29.32
C LEU A 207 19.77 13.88 -28.45
N ALA A 208 19.60 13.76 -27.14
CA ALA A 208 20.69 13.48 -26.20
C ALA A 208 21.45 12.18 -26.52
N ALA A 209 20.73 11.10 -26.81
CA ALA A 209 21.32 9.82 -27.20
C ALA A 209 22.14 9.92 -28.53
N ARG A 210 21.84 10.92 -29.36
CA ARG A 210 22.59 11.24 -30.59
C ARG A 210 23.73 12.23 -30.37
N GLY A 211 23.92 12.73 -29.15
CA GLY A 211 24.94 13.72 -28.80
C GLY A 211 24.52 15.18 -29.08
N ASP A 212 23.28 15.43 -29.50
CA ASP A 212 22.79 16.80 -29.74
C ASP A 212 22.24 17.38 -28.43
N TYR A 213 23.15 17.65 -27.49
CA TYR A 213 22.81 18.10 -26.14
C TYR A 213 22.12 19.46 -26.13
N ASP A 214 22.51 20.39 -27.02
CA ASP A 214 21.94 21.74 -27.08
C ASP A 214 20.48 21.71 -27.52
N ALA A 215 20.15 20.88 -28.50
CA ALA A 215 18.76 20.69 -28.93
C ALA A 215 17.94 19.95 -27.88
N ALA A 216 18.54 18.98 -27.20
CA ALA A 216 17.92 18.25 -26.10
C ALA A 216 17.58 19.18 -24.91
N ILE A 217 18.50 20.07 -24.52
CA ILE A 217 18.26 21.06 -23.46
C ILE A 217 17.11 21.99 -23.83
N LYS A 218 17.03 22.47 -25.08
CA LYS A 218 15.91 23.31 -25.54
C LYS A 218 14.55 22.58 -25.43
N ASP A 219 14.53 21.30 -25.71
CA ASP A 219 13.33 20.50 -25.55
C ASP A 219 12.95 20.35 -24.06
N MET A 220 13.92 20.11 -23.18
CA MET A 220 13.68 20.09 -21.72
C MET A 220 13.22 21.46 -21.19
N ASP A 221 13.83 22.56 -21.67
CA ASP A 221 13.41 23.92 -21.35
C ASP A 221 11.93 24.15 -21.71
N LYS A 222 11.54 23.68 -22.90
CA LYS A 222 10.14 23.78 -23.34
C LYS A 222 9.20 22.93 -22.52
N ALA A 223 9.60 21.71 -22.15
CA ALA A 223 8.79 20.86 -21.27
C ALA A 223 8.61 21.50 -19.88
N ILE A 224 9.67 22.10 -19.31
CA ILE A 224 9.62 22.81 -18.03
C ILE A 224 8.78 24.10 -18.12
N GLU A 225 8.84 24.84 -19.25
CA GLU A 225 7.98 25.99 -19.46
C GLU A 225 6.49 25.61 -19.47
N LEU A 226 6.15 24.46 -20.02
CA LEU A 226 4.78 23.95 -20.09
C LEU A 226 4.29 23.37 -18.75
N ASP A 227 5.17 22.70 -18.02
CA ASP A 227 4.90 22.14 -16.70
C ASP A 227 6.10 22.37 -15.76
N THR A 228 5.99 23.41 -14.93
CA THR A 228 7.04 23.79 -13.97
C THR A 228 7.18 22.83 -12.79
N THR A 229 6.30 21.84 -12.68
CA THR A 229 6.35 20.80 -11.65
C THR A 229 6.89 19.47 -12.17
N ASN A 230 7.24 19.39 -13.46
CA ASN A 230 7.71 18.18 -14.12
C ASN A 230 9.12 17.80 -13.67
N THR A 231 9.21 16.99 -12.63
CA THR A 231 10.48 16.54 -12.05
C THR A 231 11.33 15.75 -13.05
N LEU A 232 10.72 15.00 -13.98
CA LEU A 232 11.42 14.25 -15.01
C LEU A 232 12.15 15.17 -16.00
N ALA A 233 11.54 16.28 -16.42
CA ALA A 233 12.17 17.24 -17.32
C ALA A 233 13.38 17.91 -16.65
N TYR A 234 13.26 18.32 -15.38
CA TYR A 234 14.38 18.85 -14.59
C TYR A 234 15.49 17.82 -14.44
N PHE A 235 15.16 16.59 -14.10
CA PHE A 235 16.16 15.52 -13.95
C PHE A 235 16.94 15.28 -15.26
N ASN A 236 16.24 15.12 -16.38
CA ASN A 236 16.86 14.93 -17.68
C ASN A 236 17.74 16.14 -18.06
N ARG A 237 17.29 17.38 -17.81
CA ARG A 237 18.10 18.57 -18.09
C ARG A 237 19.35 18.63 -17.21
N ALA A 238 19.24 18.24 -15.95
CA ALA A 238 20.38 18.15 -15.03
C ALA A 238 21.46 17.19 -15.55
N ILE A 239 21.05 16.02 -16.05
CA ILE A 239 22.00 15.07 -16.64
C ILE A 239 22.67 15.67 -17.88
N LEU A 240 21.91 16.35 -18.76
CA LEU A 240 22.46 17.01 -19.95
C LEU A 240 23.46 18.12 -19.58
N HIS A 241 23.16 18.94 -18.58
CA HIS A 241 24.07 19.93 -18.04
C HIS A 241 25.33 19.30 -17.45
N SER A 242 25.21 18.18 -16.73
CA SER A 242 26.35 17.44 -16.19
C SER A 242 27.26 16.91 -17.30
N GLU A 243 26.70 16.34 -18.36
CA GLU A 243 27.46 15.87 -19.53
C GLU A 243 28.23 17.00 -20.23
N GLN A 244 27.69 18.21 -20.23
CA GLN A 244 28.37 19.41 -20.74
C GLN A 244 29.26 20.09 -19.70
N SER A 245 29.45 19.50 -18.51
CA SER A 245 30.21 20.07 -17.39
C SER A 245 29.64 21.41 -16.84
N HIS A 246 28.37 21.69 -17.07
CA HIS A 246 27.62 22.80 -16.49
C HIS A 246 27.09 22.38 -15.10
N LEU A 247 28.00 22.13 -14.15
CA LEU A 247 27.68 21.49 -12.88
C LEU A 247 26.76 22.32 -11.97
N ASN A 248 26.82 23.65 -12.05
CA ASN A 248 25.96 24.53 -11.26
C ASN A 248 24.51 24.45 -11.70
N GLU A 249 24.26 24.43 -13.01
CA GLU A 249 22.95 24.28 -13.63
C GLU A 249 22.37 22.89 -13.31
N ALA A 250 23.19 21.85 -13.41
CA ALA A 250 22.83 20.49 -13.03
C ALA A 250 22.39 20.41 -11.57
N MET A 251 23.17 21.02 -10.65
CA MET A 251 22.83 21.05 -9.23
C MET A 251 21.54 21.82 -8.95
N ALA A 252 21.28 22.93 -9.65
CA ALA A 252 20.05 23.71 -9.49
C ALA A 252 18.81 22.89 -9.88
N ASP A 253 18.90 22.14 -10.98
CA ASP A 253 17.82 21.27 -11.45
C ASP A 253 17.57 20.10 -10.50
N LEU A 254 18.63 19.37 -10.06
CA LEU A 254 18.49 18.28 -9.08
C LEU A 254 17.93 18.77 -7.74
N ASN A 255 18.31 19.97 -7.29
CA ASN A 255 17.72 20.59 -6.11
C ASN A 255 16.22 20.90 -6.30
N THR A 256 15.80 21.22 -7.52
CA THR A 256 14.38 21.42 -7.84
C THR A 256 13.62 20.09 -7.77
N VAL A 257 14.16 19.02 -8.33
CA VAL A 257 13.57 17.66 -8.19
C VAL A 257 13.41 17.30 -6.72
N LEU A 258 14.46 17.46 -5.89
CA LEU A 258 14.42 17.08 -4.47
C LEU A 258 13.54 17.98 -3.58
N ARG A 259 13.14 19.18 -4.06
CA ARG A 259 12.10 19.98 -3.39
C ARG A 259 10.71 19.38 -3.56
N HIS A 260 10.43 18.78 -4.72
CA HIS A 260 9.16 18.13 -5.02
C HIS A 260 9.15 16.67 -4.53
N GLU A 261 10.27 15.98 -4.66
CA GLU A 261 10.45 14.55 -4.33
C GLU A 261 11.66 14.36 -3.38
N PRO A 262 11.55 14.68 -2.10
CA PRO A 262 12.69 14.64 -1.17
C PRO A 262 13.32 13.24 -1.02
N GLY A 263 12.55 12.18 -1.24
CA GLY A 263 12.98 10.79 -1.18
C GLY A 263 13.43 10.19 -2.51
N ASN A 264 13.60 10.99 -3.57
CA ASN A 264 14.04 10.46 -4.87
C ASN A 264 15.51 10.01 -4.80
N ALA A 265 15.72 8.70 -4.59
CA ALA A 265 17.04 8.10 -4.40
C ALA A 265 17.95 8.27 -5.61
N LEU A 266 17.41 8.20 -6.84
CA LEU A 266 18.17 8.40 -8.06
C LEU A 266 18.70 9.84 -8.16
N THR A 267 17.88 10.82 -7.80
CA THR A 267 18.30 12.22 -7.78
C THR A 267 19.34 12.50 -6.69
N LEU A 268 19.16 11.94 -5.48
CA LEU A 268 20.16 12.01 -4.40
C LEU A 268 21.49 11.41 -4.84
N TYR A 269 21.45 10.22 -5.47
CA TYR A 269 22.65 9.54 -5.98
C TYR A 269 23.39 10.41 -7.02
N ASN A 270 22.70 10.94 -8.03
CA ASN A 270 23.32 11.78 -9.06
C ASN A 270 23.84 13.10 -8.47
N ARG A 271 23.10 13.73 -7.54
CA ARG A 271 23.55 14.95 -6.87
C ARG A 271 24.81 14.70 -6.03
N SER A 272 24.90 13.55 -5.38
CA SER A 272 26.09 13.19 -4.61
C SER A 272 27.33 13.05 -5.50
N LEU A 273 27.20 12.45 -6.69
CA LEU A 273 28.30 12.34 -7.65
C LEU A 273 28.77 13.71 -8.16
N ILE A 274 27.85 14.61 -8.47
CA ILE A 274 28.16 15.97 -8.89
C ILE A 274 28.81 16.74 -7.72
N SER A 275 28.29 16.61 -6.49
CA SER A 275 28.89 17.24 -5.30
C SER A 275 30.33 16.78 -5.09
N ALA A 276 30.61 15.48 -5.23
CA ALA A 276 31.98 14.96 -5.18
C ALA A 276 32.87 15.51 -6.28
N GLN A 277 32.34 15.65 -7.49
CA GLN A 277 33.09 16.21 -8.65
C GLN A 277 33.47 17.67 -8.42
N VAL A 278 32.66 18.46 -7.75
CA VAL A 278 32.99 19.85 -7.36
C VAL A 278 33.81 19.94 -6.06
N GLY A 279 34.12 18.81 -5.43
CA GLY A 279 34.93 18.73 -4.22
C GLY A 279 34.15 18.88 -2.92
N ASP A 280 32.82 18.98 -2.95
CA ASP A 280 31.97 19.01 -1.75
C ASP A 280 31.64 17.58 -1.28
N PHE A 281 32.64 16.93 -0.71
CA PHE A 281 32.49 15.57 -0.18
C PHE A 281 31.53 15.51 1.03
N GLY A 282 31.31 16.62 1.74
CA GLY A 282 30.33 16.67 2.84
C GLY A 282 28.91 16.49 2.34
N ALA A 283 28.51 17.26 1.32
CA ALA A 283 27.21 17.12 0.68
C ALA A 283 27.07 15.75 -0.02
N ALA A 284 28.16 15.30 -0.70
CA ALA A 284 28.17 14.00 -1.38
C ALA A 284 27.91 12.83 -0.43
N LEU A 285 28.56 12.80 0.74
CA LEU A 285 28.36 11.77 1.77
C LEU A 285 26.95 11.83 2.34
N SER A 286 26.43 13.03 2.65
CA SER A 286 25.08 13.20 3.19
C SER A 286 24.00 12.64 2.25
N ASP A 287 24.12 12.91 0.96
CA ASP A 287 23.16 12.38 -0.03
C ASP A 287 23.32 10.86 -0.20
N MET A 288 24.54 10.34 -0.20
CA MET A 288 24.79 8.89 -0.33
C MET A 288 24.33 8.13 0.91
N ASP A 289 24.45 8.72 2.13
CA ASP A 289 23.89 8.17 3.36
C ASP A 289 22.36 8.05 3.26
N ARG A 290 21.70 9.06 2.69
CA ARG A 290 20.25 9.01 2.44
C ARG A 290 19.87 7.91 1.44
N VAL A 291 20.65 7.74 0.37
CA VAL A 291 20.44 6.64 -0.60
C VAL A 291 20.54 5.28 0.09
N ILE A 292 21.57 5.08 0.92
CA ILE A 292 21.78 3.84 1.67
C ILE A 292 20.65 3.62 2.70
N ASN A 293 20.17 4.68 3.35
CA ASN A 293 19.03 4.58 4.27
C ASN A 293 17.72 4.19 3.53
N ILE A 294 17.52 4.67 2.30
CA ILE A 294 16.39 4.29 1.45
C ILE A 294 16.54 2.83 1.00
N ASN A 295 17.74 2.43 0.56
CA ASN A 295 18.04 1.07 0.15
C ASN A 295 19.37 0.58 0.73
N PRO A 296 19.35 -0.16 1.85
CA PRO A 296 20.55 -0.73 2.48
C PRO A 296 21.29 -1.77 1.64
N ASN A 297 20.71 -2.25 0.55
CA ASN A 297 21.31 -3.23 -0.34
C ASN A 297 21.88 -2.60 -1.63
N ASN A 298 21.93 -1.28 -1.71
CA ASN A 298 22.46 -0.60 -2.89
C ASN A 298 24.00 -0.70 -2.98
N VAL A 299 24.47 -1.65 -3.77
CA VAL A 299 25.92 -1.93 -3.97
C VAL A 299 26.69 -0.71 -4.45
N LEU A 300 26.10 0.06 -5.38
CA LEU A 300 26.76 1.24 -5.97
C LEU A 300 26.86 2.40 -4.99
N ALA A 301 25.90 2.53 -4.09
CA ALA A 301 25.95 3.56 -3.08
C ALA A 301 27.14 3.34 -2.11
N TYR A 302 27.32 2.12 -1.62
CA TYR A 302 28.50 1.77 -0.82
C TYR A 302 29.79 1.95 -1.61
N PHE A 303 29.84 1.48 -2.85
CA PHE A 303 31.03 1.60 -3.70
C PHE A 303 31.45 3.06 -3.92
N ASN A 304 30.50 3.94 -4.24
CA ASN A 304 30.82 5.35 -4.48
C ASN A 304 31.11 6.10 -3.19
N ARG A 305 30.39 5.82 -2.08
CA ARG A 305 30.70 6.42 -0.80
C ARG A 305 32.10 6.03 -0.33
N ALA A 306 32.49 4.77 -0.54
CA ALA A 306 33.86 4.32 -0.32
C ALA A 306 34.88 5.11 -1.15
N GLY A 307 34.55 5.40 -2.43
CA GLY A 307 35.36 6.26 -3.29
C GLY A 307 35.55 7.67 -2.73
N PHE A 308 34.48 8.26 -2.20
CA PHE A 308 34.55 9.59 -1.55
C PHE A 308 35.44 9.54 -0.30
N PHE A 309 35.34 8.48 0.51
CA PHE A 309 36.22 8.28 1.66
C PHE A 309 37.68 8.14 1.24
N LEU A 310 37.99 7.46 0.11
CA LEU A 310 39.35 7.38 -0.42
C LEU A 310 39.91 8.77 -0.76
N GLU A 311 39.14 9.61 -1.46
CA GLU A 311 39.56 10.96 -1.83
C GLU A 311 39.79 11.86 -0.61
N MET A 312 39.06 11.59 0.50
CA MET A 312 39.24 12.28 1.77
C MET A 312 40.36 11.71 2.63
N GLY A 313 41.04 10.64 2.24
CA GLY A 313 42.02 9.93 3.04
C GLY A 313 41.46 9.15 4.23
N ARG A 314 40.16 8.87 4.25
CA ARG A 314 39.46 8.10 5.30
C ARG A 314 39.47 6.60 4.93
N TRP A 315 40.68 6.00 5.05
CA TRP A 315 40.91 4.65 4.51
C TRP A 315 40.13 3.55 5.21
N ASP A 316 39.92 3.65 6.53
CA ASP A 316 39.15 2.67 7.31
C ASP A 316 37.65 2.68 6.93
N ASP A 317 37.06 3.86 6.73
CA ASP A 317 35.67 4.02 6.30
C ASP A 317 35.50 3.48 4.88
N ALA A 318 36.45 3.78 3.99
CA ALA A 318 36.47 3.24 2.63
C ALA A 318 36.52 1.69 2.62
N LEU A 319 37.38 1.13 3.48
CA LEU A 319 37.50 -0.32 3.64
C LEU A 319 36.18 -0.96 4.07
N ALA A 320 35.50 -0.37 5.04
CA ALA A 320 34.21 -0.86 5.54
C ALA A 320 33.14 -0.89 4.43
N ASP A 321 33.04 0.18 3.66
CA ASP A 321 32.05 0.28 2.58
C ASP A 321 32.39 -0.63 1.38
N TYR A 322 33.65 -0.77 1.00
CA TYR A 322 34.02 -1.77 -0.01
C TYR A 322 33.78 -3.20 0.45
N ASN A 323 33.98 -3.50 1.74
CA ASN A 323 33.60 -4.80 2.30
C ASN A 323 32.10 -5.05 2.11
N LYS A 324 31.25 -4.04 2.42
CA LYS A 324 29.80 -4.18 2.25
C LYS A 324 29.41 -4.32 0.78
N ALA A 325 30.00 -3.54 -0.11
CA ALA A 325 29.74 -3.65 -1.56
C ALA A 325 30.12 -5.04 -2.09
N ILE A 326 31.23 -5.64 -1.65
CA ILE A 326 31.68 -6.98 -2.03
C ILE A 326 30.80 -8.07 -1.40
N GLU A 327 30.35 -7.88 -0.15
CA GLU A 327 29.39 -8.79 0.51
C GLU A 327 28.11 -8.89 -0.29
N LEU A 328 27.55 -7.72 -0.68
CA LEU A 328 26.32 -7.64 -1.46
C LEU A 328 26.51 -8.16 -2.88
N TYR A 329 27.70 -7.92 -3.48
CA TYR A 329 28.01 -8.36 -4.81
C TYR A 329 29.45 -8.91 -4.93
N PRO A 330 29.65 -10.22 -4.72
CA PRO A 330 30.98 -10.85 -4.69
C PRO A 330 31.76 -10.83 -6.00
N ASP A 331 31.15 -10.52 -7.14
CA ASP A 331 31.82 -10.44 -8.43
C ASP A 331 32.25 -9.01 -8.84
N PHE A 332 32.13 -8.04 -7.94
CA PHE A 332 32.44 -6.65 -8.22
C PHE A 332 33.95 -6.37 -8.28
N ALA A 333 34.54 -6.67 -9.41
CA ALA A 333 36.00 -6.58 -9.62
C ALA A 333 36.63 -5.23 -9.27
N LYS A 334 35.96 -4.10 -9.58
CA LYS A 334 36.43 -2.75 -9.24
C LYS A 334 36.44 -2.50 -7.72
N ALA A 335 35.48 -3.07 -6.98
CA ALA A 335 35.46 -2.92 -5.52
C ALA A 335 36.67 -3.60 -4.86
N TYR A 336 37.07 -4.80 -5.34
CA TYR A 336 38.30 -5.44 -4.88
C TYR A 336 39.58 -4.60 -5.22
N MET A 337 39.66 -4.02 -6.42
CA MET A 337 40.78 -3.19 -6.79
C MET A 337 40.91 -1.92 -5.94
N ASN A 338 39.76 -1.26 -5.67
CA ASN A 338 39.76 -0.05 -4.86
C ASN A 338 39.97 -0.38 -3.39
N ARG A 339 39.43 -1.51 -2.89
CA ARG A 339 39.72 -2.00 -1.54
C ARG A 339 41.20 -2.30 -1.35
N ALA A 340 41.83 -2.94 -2.34
CA ALA A 340 43.29 -3.18 -2.35
C ALA A 340 44.08 -1.88 -2.22
N TYR A 341 43.60 -0.78 -2.79
CA TYR A 341 44.25 0.53 -2.63
C TYR A 341 44.09 1.07 -1.21
N ALA A 342 42.86 0.99 -0.62
CA ALA A 342 42.65 1.37 0.77
C ALA A 342 43.52 0.56 1.74
N GLU A 343 43.58 -0.76 1.55
CA GLU A 343 44.42 -1.67 2.33
C GLU A 343 45.93 -1.34 2.22
N LEU A 344 46.37 -0.93 1.04
CA LEU A 344 47.77 -0.48 0.83
C LEU A 344 48.08 0.76 1.68
N GLN A 345 47.16 1.75 1.72
CA GLN A 345 47.34 2.96 2.53
C GLN A 345 47.32 2.66 4.02
N LEU A 346 46.61 1.65 4.45
CA LEU A 346 46.58 1.17 5.85
C LEU A 346 47.78 0.26 6.20
N GLY A 347 48.70 0.01 5.25
CA GLY A 347 49.86 -0.87 5.45
C GLY A 347 49.55 -2.37 5.41
N MET A 348 48.34 -2.78 4.99
CA MET A 348 47.86 -4.16 4.91
C MET A 348 48.34 -4.86 3.60
N MET A 349 49.65 -4.91 3.42
CA MET A 349 50.32 -5.31 2.18
C MET A 349 49.90 -6.67 1.62
N ARG A 350 49.59 -7.64 2.50
CA ARG A 350 49.17 -8.99 2.10
C ARG A 350 47.75 -8.97 1.54
N ALA A 351 46.77 -8.40 2.28
CA ALA A 351 45.39 -8.27 1.88
C ALA A 351 45.28 -7.52 0.53
N SER A 352 45.96 -6.37 0.43
CA SER A 352 46.02 -5.56 -0.78
C SER A 352 46.46 -6.35 -2.00
N ARG A 353 47.48 -7.22 -1.86
CA ARG A 353 47.95 -8.07 -2.97
C ARG A 353 46.92 -9.13 -3.36
N GLU A 354 46.29 -9.78 -2.36
CA GLU A 354 45.26 -10.80 -2.56
C GLU A 354 44.03 -10.22 -3.27
N ASP A 355 43.58 -9.04 -2.83
CA ASP A 355 42.45 -8.33 -3.42
C ASP A 355 42.74 -7.85 -4.86
N TYR A 356 43.89 -7.28 -5.09
CA TYR A 356 44.28 -6.86 -6.42
C TYR A 356 44.34 -8.04 -7.41
N GLN A 357 44.86 -9.20 -6.98
CA GLN A 357 44.87 -10.42 -7.78
C GLN A 357 43.45 -10.95 -8.05
N THR A 358 42.56 -10.89 -7.03
CA THR A 358 41.16 -11.30 -7.14
C THR A 358 40.42 -10.40 -8.12
N GLY A 359 40.56 -9.08 -8.03
CA GLY A 359 39.96 -8.14 -8.96
C GLY A 359 40.43 -8.40 -10.43
N ARG A 360 41.74 -8.59 -10.62
CA ARG A 360 42.24 -8.93 -11.96
C ARG A 360 41.73 -10.25 -12.51
N ARG A 361 41.63 -11.28 -11.69
CA ARG A 361 41.04 -12.57 -12.07
C ARG A 361 39.60 -12.41 -12.50
N LYS A 362 38.77 -11.70 -11.69
CA LYS A 362 37.35 -11.45 -12.02
C LYS A 362 37.21 -10.67 -13.33
N VAL A 363 38.05 -9.69 -13.62
CA VAL A 363 38.07 -9.00 -14.93
C VAL A 363 38.41 -9.97 -16.07
N ALA A 364 39.38 -10.88 -15.87
CA ALA A 364 39.76 -11.85 -16.90
C ALA A 364 38.65 -12.89 -17.15
N GLU A 365 38.01 -13.41 -16.10
CA GLU A 365 36.87 -14.31 -16.18
C GLU A 365 35.70 -13.68 -16.94
N TYR A 366 35.44 -12.42 -16.68
CA TYR A 366 34.44 -11.64 -17.39
C TYR A 366 34.78 -11.50 -18.91
N ARG A 367 35.98 -11.09 -19.22
CA ARG A 367 36.39 -10.97 -20.64
C ARG A 367 36.29 -12.30 -21.37
N ALA A 368 36.63 -13.40 -20.71
CA ALA A 368 36.51 -14.74 -21.28
C ALA A 368 35.02 -15.13 -21.53
N LYS A 369 34.13 -14.84 -20.61
CA LYS A 369 32.68 -15.05 -20.77
C LYS A 369 32.08 -14.19 -21.89
N ASN A 370 32.51 -12.93 -22.01
CA ASN A 370 32.06 -12.02 -23.06
C ASN A 370 32.55 -12.43 -24.45
N ALA A 371 33.78 -12.98 -24.57
CA ALA A 371 34.31 -13.46 -25.84
C ALA A 371 33.55 -14.67 -26.39
N SER A 372 32.83 -15.41 -25.57
CA SER A 372 32.04 -16.59 -25.96
C SER A 372 30.58 -16.29 -26.28
N GLY A 373 30.13 -15.02 -26.24
CA GLY A 373 28.72 -14.62 -26.47
C GLY A 373 27.77 -15.06 -25.37
N ALA A 374 28.28 -15.62 -24.27
CA ALA A 374 27.50 -16.13 -23.14
C ALA A 374 27.43 -15.11 -21.97
N ALA A 375 27.59 -13.83 -22.26
CA ALA A 375 27.68 -12.81 -21.24
C ALA A 375 26.31 -12.18 -20.92
N GLU A 376 25.66 -12.73 -19.98
CA GLU A 376 24.92 -11.95 -18.99
C GLU A 376 25.93 -11.58 -17.92
N PHE A 377 26.35 -10.30 -17.87
CA PHE A 377 26.98 -9.83 -16.69
C PHE A 377 28.49 -9.72 -16.56
N ALA A 378 29.00 -8.58 -16.32
CA ALA A 378 30.03 -8.23 -15.36
C ALA A 378 30.58 -6.81 -15.46
N ASP A 379 30.10 -5.96 -16.33
CA ASP A 379 30.24 -4.53 -16.10
C ASP A 379 28.86 -3.94 -15.69
N THR A 380 28.40 -4.32 -14.51
CA THR A 380 27.24 -3.71 -13.88
C THR A 380 27.36 -2.21 -13.86
N THR A 381 28.56 -1.66 -13.74
CA THR A 381 28.75 -0.21 -13.80
C THR A 381 28.37 0.38 -15.15
N LYS A 382 28.54 -0.29 -16.30
CA LYS A 382 28.04 0.23 -17.58
C LYS A 382 26.53 0.07 -17.73
N LYS A 383 25.96 -1.06 -17.29
CA LYS A 383 24.52 -1.29 -17.33
C LYS A 383 23.79 -0.35 -16.36
N TYR A 384 24.35 -0.13 -15.17
CA TYR A 384 23.85 0.83 -14.20
C TYR A 384 24.14 2.29 -14.57
N SER A 385 25.27 2.62 -15.17
CA SER A 385 25.53 3.98 -15.62
C SER A 385 24.68 4.37 -16.83
N SER A 386 24.36 3.44 -17.73
CA SER A 386 23.41 3.68 -18.83
C SER A 386 21.96 3.76 -18.35
N LEU A 387 21.57 3.00 -17.32
CA LEU A 387 20.28 3.13 -16.64
C LEU A 387 20.15 4.46 -15.87
N LEU A 388 21.24 4.91 -15.27
CA LEU A 388 21.26 6.16 -14.48
C LEU A 388 21.24 7.42 -15.35
N THR A 389 21.65 7.35 -16.63
CA THR A 389 21.87 8.55 -17.43
C THR A 389 20.75 8.94 -18.38
N LEU A 390 19.86 8.06 -18.83
CA LEU A 390 18.90 8.41 -19.88
C LEU A 390 17.50 7.79 -19.79
N ASP A 391 17.26 6.86 -18.89
CA ASP A 391 15.98 6.15 -18.79
C ASP A 391 15.28 6.31 -17.43
N ALA A 392 15.16 7.57 -16.95
CA ALA A 392 14.47 7.85 -15.69
C ALA A 392 13.01 7.38 -15.68
N GLU A 393 12.31 7.27 -16.82
CA GLU A 393 10.96 6.70 -16.86
C GLU A 393 10.93 5.18 -16.89
N PHE A 394 11.83 4.55 -17.64
CA PHE A 394 12.03 3.10 -17.57
C PHE A 394 12.69 2.70 -16.25
N ALA A 395 13.64 3.50 -15.78
CA ALA A 395 14.26 3.36 -14.48
C ALA A 395 13.30 3.71 -13.32
N LYS A 396 12.29 4.55 -13.49
CA LYS A 396 11.32 4.85 -12.45
C LYS A 396 10.51 3.60 -12.08
N HIS A 397 10.25 2.69 -13.02
CA HIS A 397 9.64 1.40 -12.74
C HIS A 397 10.63 0.36 -12.20
N ASP A 398 11.90 0.33 -12.69
CA ASP A 398 12.93 -0.60 -12.21
C ASP A 398 13.58 -0.12 -10.89
N PHE A 399 13.52 1.17 -10.57
CA PHE A 399 14.08 1.78 -9.36
C PHE A 399 13.03 2.08 -8.28
N ASP A 400 11.74 2.09 -8.60
CA ASP A 400 10.68 2.06 -7.57
C ASP A 400 10.62 0.70 -6.86
N ASP A 401 11.18 -0.34 -7.48
CA ASP A 401 11.22 -1.68 -6.92
C ASP A 401 12.57 -1.98 -6.25
N GLU A 402 12.51 -2.55 -5.07
CA GLU A 402 13.48 -3.16 -4.16
C GLU A 402 14.94 -2.68 -4.14
N MET A 403 15.55 -2.27 -5.25
CA MET A 403 16.96 -1.91 -5.26
C MET A 403 17.26 -0.52 -4.68
N LEU A 404 16.31 0.42 -4.70
CA LEU A 404 16.50 1.79 -4.25
C LEU A 404 15.54 2.25 -3.15
N GLN A 405 14.39 1.61 -2.96
CA GLN A 405 13.44 1.99 -1.94
C GLN A 405 13.11 0.82 -1.02
N HIS A 406 13.57 0.89 0.22
CA HIS A 406 13.09 0.00 1.28
C HIS A 406 11.83 0.65 1.86
N ARG A 407 10.68 -0.02 1.72
CA ARG A 407 9.41 0.42 2.29
C ARG A 407 9.10 -0.48 3.48
N ASP A 408 9.36 0.02 4.69
CA ASP A 408 8.88 -0.63 5.90
C ASP A 408 7.35 -0.43 5.99
N VAL A 409 6.65 -1.51 6.30
CA VAL A 409 5.20 -1.48 6.53
C VAL A 409 4.95 -1.13 7.99
N ASP A 410 4.36 0.04 8.23
CA ASP A 410 3.86 0.37 9.57
C ASP A 410 2.58 -0.41 9.85
N ILE A 411 2.61 -1.24 10.88
CA ILE A 411 1.44 -1.99 11.32
C ILE A 411 0.57 -1.11 12.22
N ASN A 412 -0.32 -0.33 11.60
CA ASN A 412 -1.36 0.42 12.30
C ASN A 412 -2.65 -0.42 12.33
N LEU A 413 -2.80 -1.21 13.39
CA LEU A 413 -3.94 -2.11 13.55
C LEU A 413 -5.25 -1.34 13.71
N LYS A 414 -6.35 -1.88 13.18
CA LYS A 414 -7.70 -1.46 13.57
C LYS A 414 -7.91 -1.77 15.05
N PRO A 415 -8.61 -0.88 15.78
CA PRO A 415 -8.76 -1.00 17.23
C PRO A 415 -9.44 -2.29 17.66
N MET A 416 -9.21 -2.69 18.89
CA MET A 416 -9.88 -3.82 19.50
C MET A 416 -11.36 -3.55 19.79
N TYR A 417 -12.20 -4.56 19.61
CA TYR A 417 -13.60 -4.51 19.97
C TYR A 417 -13.77 -4.57 21.48
N LYS A 418 -14.65 -3.72 22.00
CA LYS A 418 -15.05 -3.71 23.42
C LYS A 418 -16.53 -3.40 23.59
N PHE A 419 -17.09 -3.81 24.70
CA PHE A 419 -18.40 -3.34 25.11
C PHE A 419 -18.29 -1.91 25.61
N VAL A 420 -19.26 -1.08 25.23
CA VAL A 420 -19.45 0.30 25.70
C VAL A 420 -20.90 0.51 26.07
N LEU A 421 -21.18 1.49 26.96
CA LEU A 421 -22.53 1.89 27.28
C LEU A 421 -23.22 2.57 26.09
N ALA A 422 -24.45 2.22 25.81
CA ALA A 422 -25.26 2.76 24.72
C ALA A 422 -26.59 3.35 25.24
N SER A 423 -27.14 4.38 24.57
CA SER A 423 -28.42 4.99 24.90
C SER A 423 -29.64 4.11 24.53
N GLY A 424 -29.45 3.19 23.60
CA GLY A 424 -30.45 2.26 23.11
C GLY A 424 -29.79 1.02 22.48
N ARG A 425 -30.59 -0.01 22.25
CA ARG A 425 -30.14 -1.11 21.38
C ARG A 425 -30.28 -0.63 19.97
N ASP A 426 -29.21 -0.88 19.17
CA ASP A 426 -29.26 -0.66 17.74
C ASP A 426 -30.13 -1.79 17.14
N ASP A 427 -31.43 -1.54 17.08
CA ASP A 427 -32.41 -2.45 16.46
C ASP A 427 -32.58 -2.16 14.95
N THR A 428 -31.74 -1.28 14.36
CA THR A 428 -31.78 -0.98 12.94
C THR A 428 -31.28 -2.19 12.14
N ASN A 429 -32.23 -3.04 11.81
CA ASN A 429 -32.03 -4.21 10.97
C ASN A 429 -31.97 -3.75 9.52
N TYR A 430 -30.82 -3.18 9.09
CA TYR A 430 -30.61 -2.95 7.66
C TYR A 430 -30.39 -4.31 7.01
N ALA A 431 -31.29 -4.72 6.13
CA ALA A 431 -31.23 -6.00 5.42
C ALA A 431 -29.93 -6.20 4.58
N LEU A 432 -29.07 -5.17 4.53
CA LEU A 432 -27.78 -5.14 3.84
C LEU A 432 -26.58 -5.13 4.80
N GLU A 433 -26.82 -4.91 6.10
CA GLU A 433 -25.78 -5.03 7.11
C GLU A 433 -25.76 -6.45 7.65
N HIS A 434 -24.68 -7.16 7.37
CA HIS A 434 -24.43 -8.50 7.90
C HIS A 434 -24.07 -8.38 9.38
N ARG A 435 -25.10 -8.37 10.27
CA ARG A 435 -24.87 -8.34 11.70
C ARG A 435 -24.44 -9.72 12.17
N TYR A 436 -23.45 -9.78 13.06
CA TYR A 436 -23.11 -11.01 13.74
C TYR A 436 -24.19 -11.36 14.76
N GLU A 437 -24.89 -12.45 14.54
CA GLU A 437 -25.93 -12.97 15.42
C GLU A 437 -25.37 -14.10 16.29
N ASN A 438 -25.52 -14.00 17.61
CA ASN A 438 -25.10 -15.02 18.54
C ASN A 438 -26.06 -15.08 19.72
N PRO A 439 -26.75 -16.24 19.93
CA PRO A 439 -27.76 -16.39 20.99
C PRO A 439 -27.24 -16.12 22.42
N LEU A 440 -25.94 -16.38 22.66
CA LEU A 440 -25.32 -16.11 23.95
C LEU A 440 -25.14 -14.60 24.16
N LEU A 441 -24.74 -13.88 23.13
CA LEU A 441 -24.59 -12.44 23.15
C LEU A 441 -25.95 -11.75 23.37
N ASP A 442 -26.98 -12.20 22.66
CA ASP A 442 -28.35 -11.68 22.82
C ASP A 442 -28.86 -11.91 24.25
N ARG A 443 -28.54 -13.10 24.81
CA ARG A 443 -28.87 -13.40 26.19
C ARG A 443 -28.09 -12.51 27.16
N PHE A 444 -26.82 -12.29 26.95
CA PHE A 444 -26.01 -11.38 27.75
C PHE A 444 -26.58 -9.97 27.74
N TYR A 445 -26.94 -9.44 26.57
CA TYR A 445 -27.63 -8.14 26.48
C TYR A 445 -28.94 -8.11 27.29
N SER A 446 -29.68 -9.23 27.37
CA SER A 446 -30.95 -9.27 28.06
C SER A 446 -30.87 -9.21 29.59
N ILE A 447 -29.72 -9.61 30.16
CA ILE A 447 -29.49 -9.57 31.61
C ILE A 447 -28.92 -8.24 32.10
N LEU A 448 -28.41 -7.41 31.20
CA LEU A 448 -27.85 -6.12 31.56
C LEU A 448 -28.94 -5.09 31.75
N PRO A 449 -28.96 -4.33 32.89
CA PRO A 449 -29.96 -3.32 33.16
C PRO A 449 -29.84 -2.06 32.30
N LEU A 450 -28.73 -1.86 31.61
CA LEU A 450 -28.49 -0.81 30.61
C LEU A 450 -28.11 -1.41 29.27
N PRO A 451 -28.51 -0.78 28.17
CA PRO A 451 -28.03 -1.17 26.84
C PRO A 451 -26.52 -1.01 26.73
N VAL A 452 -25.90 -1.97 26.04
CA VAL A 452 -24.48 -1.92 25.66
C VAL A 452 -24.33 -2.26 24.20
N ALA A 453 -23.26 -1.77 23.58
CA ALA A 453 -22.86 -2.10 22.21
C ALA A 453 -21.45 -2.69 22.20
N ILE A 454 -21.15 -3.60 21.26
CA ILE A 454 -19.79 -4.02 20.93
C ILE A 454 -19.31 -3.17 19.77
N THR A 455 -18.18 -2.50 19.93
CA THR A 455 -17.60 -1.63 18.90
C THR A 455 -16.09 -1.56 19.02
N ASP A 456 -15.44 -1.28 17.93
CA ASP A 456 -14.03 -0.86 17.81
C ASP A 456 -13.87 0.68 17.90
N ASP A 457 -15.00 1.43 17.75
CA ASP A 457 -15.03 2.90 17.82
C ASP A 457 -16.15 3.40 18.75
N ALA A 458 -15.79 3.64 20.00
CA ALA A 458 -16.71 4.14 21.01
C ALA A 458 -17.31 5.53 20.69
N ALA A 459 -16.68 6.31 19.81
CA ALA A 459 -17.19 7.64 19.43
C ALA A 459 -18.43 7.58 18.53
N LYS A 460 -18.68 6.43 17.89
CA LYS A 460 -19.84 6.21 17.03
C LYS A 460 -21.09 5.77 17.78
N VAL A 461 -20.96 5.46 19.07
CA VAL A 461 -22.08 4.95 19.89
C VAL A 461 -22.70 6.09 20.70
N ASP A 462 -24.02 6.27 20.56
CA ASP A 462 -24.78 7.22 21.37
C ASP A 462 -24.80 6.76 22.84
N LYS A 463 -24.35 7.64 23.74
CA LYS A 463 -24.21 7.32 25.17
C LYS A 463 -25.47 7.62 25.96
N PRO A 464 -25.75 6.87 27.05
CA PRO A 464 -26.84 7.20 27.98
C PRO A 464 -26.54 8.52 28.70
N THR A 465 -27.62 9.21 29.14
CA THR A 465 -27.48 10.43 29.96
C THR A 465 -26.95 10.10 31.34
N GLN A 466 -26.25 11.05 31.98
CA GLN A 466 -25.73 10.88 33.34
C GLN A 466 -26.84 10.55 34.36
N GLU A 467 -28.01 11.15 34.20
CA GLU A 467 -29.19 10.86 35.04
C GLU A 467 -29.63 9.38 34.93
N THR A 468 -29.59 8.82 33.70
CA THR A 468 -29.91 7.40 33.48
C THR A 468 -28.88 6.49 34.13
N LEU A 469 -27.58 6.85 34.02
CA LEU A 469 -26.48 6.11 34.65
C LEU A 469 -26.63 6.12 36.18
N ASP A 470 -26.83 7.29 36.77
CA ASP A 470 -26.98 7.46 38.23
C ASP A 470 -28.17 6.68 38.78
N ASN A 471 -29.31 6.73 38.10
CA ASN A 471 -30.52 6.02 38.52
C ASN A 471 -30.36 4.51 38.48
N VAL A 472 -29.69 3.95 37.44
CA VAL A 472 -29.55 2.49 37.26
C VAL A 472 -28.39 1.94 38.08
N LEU A 473 -27.22 2.60 38.07
CA LEU A 473 -26.03 2.11 38.72
C LEU A 473 -25.96 2.36 40.21
N TYR A 474 -26.52 3.51 40.70
CA TYR A 474 -26.44 3.93 42.10
C TYR A 474 -27.76 3.97 42.81
N GLY A 475 -28.92 4.02 42.11
CA GLY A 475 -30.24 4.11 42.66
C GLY A 475 -31.03 2.80 42.75
N GLY A 476 -30.55 1.69 42.20
CA GLY A 476 -31.32 0.48 42.02
C GLY A 476 -30.87 -0.74 42.83
N ASN A 477 -31.75 -1.74 42.89
CA ASN A 477 -31.52 -3.03 43.53
C ASN A 477 -30.68 -4.02 42.70
N SER A 478 -29.95 -3.56 41.67
CA SER A 478 -29.08 -4.43 40.87
C SER A 478 -27.81 -4.75 41.64
N ALA A 479 -27.52 -6.02 41.86
CA ALA A 479 -26.30 -6.53 42.48
C ALA A 479 -25.67 -7.62 41.58
N GLY A 480 -24.42 -7.95 41.85
CA GLY A 480 -23.71 -9.04 41.13
C GLY A 480 -22.87 -8.58 39.95
N ALA A 481 -22.32 -9.55 39.19
CA ALA A 481 -21.38 -9.34 38.12
C ALA A 481 -21.87 -8.40 37.00
N PRO A 482 -23.14 -8.44 36.55
CA PRO A 482 -23.61 -7.52 35.51
C PRO A 482 -23.54 -6.05 35.92
N ARG A 483 -23.80 -5.71 37.21
CA ARG A 483 -23.69 -4.34 37.71
C ARG A 483 -22.23 -3.90 37.76
N GLU A 484 -21.34 -4.72 38.31
CA GLU A 484 -19.93 -4.42 38.38
C GLU A 484 -19.35 -4.20 36.96
N PHE A 485 -19.77 -5.02 35.98
CA PHE A 485 -19.41 -4.82 34.60
C PHE A 485 -19.85 -3.45 34.03
N LEU A 486 -21.09 -3.03 34.28
CA LEU A 486 -21.57 -1.72 33.83
C LEU A 486 -20.89 -0.55 34.55
N LEU A 487 -20.53 -0.69 35.83
CA LEU A 487 -19.70 0.28 36.53
C LEU A 487 -18.32 0.39 35.90
N ALA A 488 -17.68 -0.76 35.55
CA ALA A 488 -16.41 -0.74 34.85
C ALA A 488 -16.48 -0.01 33.51
N LEU A 489 -17.56 -0.19 32.74
CA LEU A 489 -17.77 0.54 31.48
C LEU A 489 -17.93 2.06 31.71
N ALA A 490 -18.64 2.47 32.75
CA ALA A 490 -18.84 3.88 33.08
C ALA A 490 -17.51 4.55 33.50
N GLU A 491 -16.71 3.88 34.33
CA GLU A 491 -15.39 4.37 34.74
C GLU A 491 -14.40 4.42 33.59
N LEU A 492 -14.42 3.41 32.69
CA LEU A 492 -13.58 3.39 31.48
C LEU A 492 -13.91 4.56 30.56
N ASP A 493 -15.19 4.89 30.40
CA ASP A 493 -15.61 6.03 29.59
C ASP A 493 -15.09 7.37 30.12
N GLN A 494 -14.88 7.47 31.44
CA GLN A 494 -14.26 8.61 32.10
C GLN A 494 -12.74 8.51 32.19
N LYS A 495 -12.12 7.50 31.56
CA LYS A 495 -10.69 7.20 31.59
C LYS A 495 -10.14 6.95 33.02
N GLN A 496 -11.00 6.48 33.92
CA GLN A 496 -10.62 6.08 35.27
C GLN A 496 -10.16 4.61 35.29
N TYR A 497 -9.06 4.32 34.65
CA TYR A 497 -8.58 2.96 34.37
C TYR A 497 -8.48 2.06 35.60
N ASN A 498 -7.93 2.56 36.73
CA ASN A 498 -7.77 1.79 37.95
C ASN A 498 -9.12 1.43 38.62
N ALA A 499 -10.10 2.34 38.60
CA ALA A 499 -11.42 2.09 39.08
C ALA A 499 -12.15 1.07 38.21
N ALA A 500 -12.07 1.24 36.89
CA ALA A 500 -12.64 0.30 35.93
C ALA A 500 -12.04 -1.10 36.11
N GLN A 501 -10.71 -1.23 36.27
CA GLN A 501 -10.08 -2.53 36.53
C GLN A 501 -10.62 -3.20 37.79
N THR A 502 -10.75 -2.45 38.88
CA THR A 502 -11.31 -2.98 40.16
C THR A 502 -12.72 -3.53 39.96
N HIS A 503 -13.55 -2.85 39.18
CA HIS A 503 -14.89 -3.31 38.88
C HIS A 503 -14.91 -4.55 37.97
N TYR A 504 -14.01 -4.64 36.97
CA TYR A 504 -13.85 -5.87 36.16
C TYR A 504 -13.40 -7.04 37.03
N ASP A 505 -12.47 -6.83 37.96
CA ASP A 505 -11.98 -7.88 38.87
C ASP A 505 -13.12 -8.43 39.69
N ARG A 506 -13.97 -7.57 40.26
CA ARG A 506 -15.17 -7.97 41.03
C ARG A 506 -16.20 -8.68 40.15
N ALA A 507 -16.39 -8.25 38.90
CA ALA A 507 -17.29 -8.93 37.97
C ALA A 507 -16.85 -10.34 37.65
N ILE A 508 -15.51 -10.54 37.48
CA ILE A 508 -14.92 -11.85 37.18
C ILE A 508 -14.94 -12.78 38.44
N GLU A 509 -14.70 -12.22 39.63
CA GLU A 509 -14.67 -12.96 40.88
C GLU A 509 -16.04 -13.30 41.41
N ALA A 510 -17.10 -12.57 40.99
CA ALA A 510 -18.45 -12.81 41.48
C ALA A 510 -18.87 -14.28 41.19
N GLU A 511 -19.27 -14.98 42.24
CA GLU A 511 -19.89 -16.31 42.12
C GLU A 511 -21.38 -16.13 41.83
N ASP A 512 -21.73 -16.11 40.54
CA ASP A 512 -23.09 -16.04 40.09
C ASP A 512 -23.65 -17.44 39.87
N GLY A 513 -24.34 -17.98 40.82
CA GLY A 513 -24.89 -19.34 40.80
C GLY A 513 -26.30 -19.46 40.25
N THR A 514 -26.90 -18.38 39.71
CA THR A 514 -28.31 -18.34 39.35
C THR A 514 -28.62 -18.66 37.90
N ASP A 515 -27.69 -18.37 36.96
CA ASP A 515 -27.83 -18.72 35.56
C ASP A 515 -26.73 -19.70 35.11
N ARG A 516 -27.15 -20.77 34.40
CA ARG A 516 -26.22 -21.77 33.81
C ARG A 516 -25.24 -21.18 32.82
N TYR A 517 -25.46 -19.94 32.37
CA TYR A 517 -24.64 -19.23 31.42
C TYR A 517 -23.62 -18.29 32.07
N ASP A 518 -23.67 -18.05 33.39
CA ASP A 518 -22.84 -17.08 34.10
C ASP A 518 -21.33 -17.29 33.80
N ARG A 519 -20.88 -18.53 33.80
CA ARG A 519 -19.48 -18.85 33.46
C ARG A 519 -19.10 -18.40 32.05
N TYR A 520 -20.05 -18.35 31.10
CA TYR A 520 -19.80 -17.93 29.74
C TYR A 520 -19.75 -16.41 29.59
N TYR A 521 -20.43 -15.67 30.46
CA TYR A 521 -20.40 -14.21 30.49
C TYR A 521 -19.04 -13.68 30.96
N LYS A 522 -18.31 -14.45 31.78
CA LYS A 522 -16.95 -14.12 32.22
C LYS A 522 -16.01 -13.87 31.04
N ALA A 523 -16.23 -14.51 29.89
CA ALA A 523 -15.46 -14.24 28.69
C ALA A 523 -15.53 -12.78 28.23
N PHE A 524 -16.70 -12.16 28.37
CA PHE A 524 -16.93 -10.75 28.02
C PHE A 524 -16.27 -9.81 29.02
N TYR A 525 -16.24 -10.18 30.30
CA TYR A 525 -15.54 -9.41 31.34
C TYR A 525 -14.03 -9.47 31.14
N PHE A 526 -13.46 -10.66 30.86
CA PHE A 526 -12.07 -10.83 30.50
C PHE A 526 -11.70 -10.06 29.24
N MET A 527 -12.52 -10.14 28.18
CA MET A 527 -12.31 -9.43 26.93
C MET A 527 -12.16 -7.92 27.18
N ASN A 528 -13.10 -7.31 27.92
CA ASN A 528 -13.05 -5.87 28.19
C ASN A 528 -11.89 -5.49 29.11
N ARG A 529 -11.54 -6.31 30.12
CA ARG A 529 -10.40 -6.06 31.00
C ARG A 529 -9.09 -6.15 30.22
N ALA A 530 -8.97 -7.08 29.28
CA ALA A 530 -7.80 -7.17 28.38
C ALA A 530 -7.64 -5.90 27.54
N VAL A 531 -8.73 -5.41 26.96
CA VAL A 531 -8.73 -4.15 26.19
C VAL A 531 -8.36 -2.96 27.07
N LEU A 532 -8.93 -2.86 28.28
CA LEU A 532 -8.58 -1.83 29.24
C LEU A 532 -7.07 -1.82 29.54
N ARG A 533 -6.48 -2.99 29.81
CA ARG A 533 -5.04 -3.12 30.11
C ARG A 533 -4.18 -2.68 28.92
N ALA A 534 -4.57 -3.02 27.69
CA ALA A 534 -3.88 -2.56 26.49
C ALA A 534 -4.00 -1.03 26.33
N GLU A 535 -5.18 -0.45 26.52
CA GLU A 535 -5.38 1.01 26.48
C GLU A 535 -4.58 1.75 27.56
N MET A 536 -4.41 1.17 28.75
CA MET A 536 -3.53 1.73 29.79
C MET A 536 -2.07 1.78 29.32
N ILE A 537 -1.60 0.73 28.69
CA ILE A 537 -0.22 0.67 28.14
C ILE A 537 -0.06 1.73 27.05
N ASP A 538 -0.99 1.82 26.11
CA ASP A 538 -0.96 2.82 25.03
C ASP A 538 -1.02 4.26 25.59
N PHE A 539 -1.79 4.50 26.67
CA PHE A 539 -1.82 5.79 27.33
C PHE A 539 -0.47 6.15 27.96
N ILE A 540 0.19 5.20 28.65
CA ILE A 540 1.52 5.39 29.21
C ILE A 540 2.54 5.67 28.09
N ALA A 541 2.49 4.90 27.00
CA ALA A 541 3.33 5.10 25.81
C ALA A 541 3.18 6.51 25.21
N SER A 542 1.94 7.01 25.15
CA SER A 542 1.65 8.34 24.64
C SER A 542 2.23 9.47 25.50
N ILE A 543 2.29 9.28 26.82
CA ILE A 543 2.91 10.23 27.74
C ILE A 543 4.43 10.20 27.57
N GLU A 544 5.05 9.03 27.51
CA GLU A 544 6.49 8.87 27.34
C GLU A 544 7.00 9.45 26.03
N SER A 545 6.25 9.31 24.94
CA SER A 545 6.59 9.88 23.63
C SER A 545 6.57 11.41 23.60
N ASN A 546 5.78 12.04 24.46
CA ASN A 546 5.63 13.50 24.57
C ASN A 546 6.61 14.16 25.53
N VAL A 547 7.44 13.42 26.29
CA VAL A 547 8.42 13.98 27.21
C VAL A 547 9.65 14.45 26.42
N GLN A 548 9.69 15.73 26.07
CA GLN A 548 10.89 16.40 25.60
C GLN A 548 11.83 16.66 26.80
N THR A 549 12.92 15.90 26.91
CA THR A 549 13.98 16.19 27.86
C THR A 549 14.78 17.40 27.36
N LEU A 550 14.63 18.52 28.04
CA LEU A 550 15.51 19.68 27.90
C LEU A 550 16.85 19.40 28.65
N THR A 551 17.93 19.22 27.91
CA THR A 551 19.28 19.21 28.55
C THR A 551 19.93 20.58 28.38
N MET A 552 20.44 21.13 29.46
CA MET A 552 21.32 22.30 29.42
C MET A 552 22.77 21.87 29.11
N ASP A 553 23.41 22.58 28.19
CA ASP A 553 24.85 22.44 28.00
C ASP A 553 25.63 23.18 29.14
N ASP A 554 26.94 22.91 29.27
CA ASP A 554 27.80 23.53 30.27
C ASP A 554 27.91 25.09 30.15
N LYS A 555 27.23 25.69 29.17
CA LYS A 555 27.15 27.12 28.93
C LYS A 555 25.74 27.69 29.14
N GLY A 556 24.79 26.90 29.66
CA GLY A 556 23.45 27.34 30.01
C GLY A 556 22.49 27.45 28.81
N ASN A 557 22.84 26.96 27.60
CA ASN A 557 21.92 26.94 26.46
C ASN A 557 21.08 25.69 26.47
N THR A 558 19.78 25.85 26.37
CA THR A 558 18.83 24.76 26.23
C THR A 558 18.84 24.24 24.78
N ARG A 559 19.24 22.98 24.59
CA ARG A 559 19.06 22.26 23.32
C ARG A 559 18.01 21.19 23.51
N ALA A 560 16.94 21.22 22.66
CA ALA A 560 16.04 20.10 22.52
C ALA A 560 16.81 18.95 21.84
N ARG A 561 17.10 17.89 22.56
CA ARG A 561 17.48 16.62 21.95
C ARG A 561 16.18 15.88 21.60
N VAL A 562 15.93 15.69 20.32
CA VAL A 562 15.05 14.62 19.87
C VAL A 562 15.74 13.32 20.30
N ARG A 563 15.19 12.64 21.28
CA ARG A 563 15.63 11.29 21.63
C ARG A 563 15.39 10.44 20.38
N GLU A 564 16.40 9.72 19.91
CA GLU A 564 16.17 8.56 19.04
C GLU A 564 15.04 7.75 19.66
N GLN A 565 14.05 7.37 18.84
CA GLN A 565 12.97 6.49 19.28
C GLN A 565 13.61 5.23 19.86
N VAL A 566 13.74 5.20 21.18
CA VAL A 566 13.97 3.94 21.89
C VAL A 566 12.67 3.17 21.65
N THR A 567 12.71 2.10 20.90
CA THR A 567 11.62 1.14 20.81
C THR A 567 11.41 0.55 22.19
N SER A 568 10.56 1.20 22.99
CA SER A 568 10.15 0.67 24.28
C SER A 568 9.29 -0.56 24.00
N HIS A 569 9.74 -1.74 24.40
CA HIS A 569 8.92 -2.94 24.39
C HIS A 569 7.98 -2.87 25.59
N TYR A 570 6.70 -2.64 25.31
CA TYR A 570 5.66 -2.67 26.33
C TYR A 570 5.22 -4.11 26.58
N ASP A 571 4.95 -4.45 27.85
CA ASP A 571 4.52 -5.78 28.26
C ASP A 571 2.99 -5.92 28.21
N TYR A 572 2.47 -6.61 27.21
CA TYR A 572 1.06 -6.92 27.06
C TYR A 572 0.68 -8.29 27.65
N SER A 573 1.54 -8.94 28.42
CA SER A 573 1.34 -10.32 28.91
C SER A 573 0.06 -10.49 29.73
N GLU A 574 -0.28 -9.53 30.59
CA GLU A 574 -1.51 -9.59 31.40
C GLU A 574 -2.78 -9.39 30.54
N ALA A 575 -2.73 -8.50 29.54
CA ALA A 575 -3.83 -8.30 28.62
C ALA A 575 -4.04 -9.56 27.75
N LEU A 576 -2.94 -10.15 27.30
CA LEU A 576 -2.94 -11.37 26.51
C LEU A 576 -3.50 -12.56 27.31
N ALA A 577 -3.10 -12.72 28.58
CA ALA A 577 -3.60 -13.78 29.45
C ALA A 577 -5.13 -13.68 29.66
N ASP A 578 -5.66 -12.47 29.87
CA ASP A 578 -7.11 -12.26 29.97
C ASP A 578 -7.83 -12.59 28.67
N MET A 579 -7.27 -12.22 27.52
CA MET A 579 -7.90 -12.49 26.23
C MET A 579 -7.83 -13.99 25.87
N GLU A 580 -6.76 -14.69 26.26
CA GLU A 580 -6.67 -16.14 26.13
C GLU A 580 -7.70 -16.87 27.02
N GLN A 581 -7.91 -16.40 28.25
CA GLN A 581 -8.99 -16.91 29.11
C GLN A 581 -10.37 -16.66 28.48
N ALA A 582 -10.61 -15.48 27.91
CA ALA A 582 -11.83 -15.21 27.17
C ALA A 582 -12.02 -16.16 25.98
N ALA A 583 -10.96 -16.43 25.23
CA ALA A 583 -10.98 -17.33 24.07
C ALA A 583 -11.13 -18.81 24.46
N GLU A 584 -10.63 -19.21 25.63
CA GLU A 584 -10.84 -20.55 26.17
C GLU A 584 -12.33 -20.78 26.55
N ILE A 585 -12.94 -19.78 27.16
CA ILE A 585 -14.37 -19.85 27.54
C ILE A 585 -15.28 -19.74 26.31
N GLN A 586 -14.95 -18.86 25.36
CA GLN A 586 -15.75 -18.54 24.17
C GLN A 586 -14.92 -18.60 22.88
N PRO A 587 -14.47 -19.79 22.43
CA PRO A 587 -13.63 -19.92 21.26
C PRO A 587 -14.32 -19.53 19.93
N ALA A 588 -15.66 -19.55 19.92
CA ALA A 588 -16.47 -19.24 18.75
C ALA A 588 -16.94 -17.78 18.69
N MET A 589 -16.35 -16.86 19.48
CA MET A 589 -16.68 -15.43 19.45
C MET A 589 -15.69 -14.68 18.56
N PRO A 590 -16.11 -14.13 17.39
CA PRO A 590 -15.20 -13.49 16.44
C PRO A 590 -14.48 -12.25 17.02
N TYR A 591 -15.16 -11.47 17.85
CA TYR A 591 -14.57 -10.28 18.49
C TYR A 591 -13.41 -10.65 19.44
N ILE A 592 -13.54 -11.75 20.19
CA ILE A 592 -12.48 -12.25 21.07
C ILE A 592 -11.29 -12.73 20.21
N GLN A 593 -11.55 -13.48 19.13
CA GLN A 593 -10.49 -13.98 18.25
C GLN A 593 -9.78 -12.81 17.53
N PHE A 594 -10.50 -11.78 17.13
CA PHE A 594 -9.93 -10.57 16.54
C PHE A 594 -9.02 -9.83 17.53
N ASN A 595 -9.50 -9.59 18.75
CA ASN A 595 -8.76 -8.91 19.81
C ASN A 595 -7.51 -9.71 20.21
N LEU A 596 -7.63 -11.04 20.26
CA LEU A 596 -6.49 -11.95 20.51
C LEU A 596 -5.44 -11.80 19.41
N GLY A 597 -5.86 -11.66 18.15
CA GLY A 597 -4.97 -11.37 17.03
C GLY A 597 -4.22 -10.04 17.21
N ASN A 598 -4.91 -8.99 17.64
CA ASN A 598 -4.29 -7.68 17.94
C ASN A 598 -3.23 -7.80 19.06
N LEU A 599 -3.56 -8.47 20.16
CA LEU A 599 -2.64 -8.63 21.29
C LEU A 599 -1.42 -9.50 20.93
N TYR A 600 -1.60 -10.58 20.14
CA TYR A 600 -0.48 -11.34 19.61
C TYR A 600 0.41 -10.49 18.69
N CYS A 601 -0.18 -9.61 17.88
CA CYS A 601 0.58 -8.70 17.03
C CYS A 601 1.40 -7.71 17.87
N LEU A 602 0.80 -7.06 18.87
CA LEU A 602 1.45 -6.15 19.81
C LEU A 602 2.56 -6.85 20.62
N SER A 603 2.39 -8.15 20.90
CA SER A 603 3.39 -9.00 21.57
C SER A 603 4.40 -9.63 20.61
N GLN A 604 4.48 -9.18 19.35
CA GLN A 604 5.40 -9.69 18.31
C GLN A 604 5.21 -11.19 17.95
N GLN A 605 4.07 -11.78 18.28
CA GLN A 605 3.71 -13.17 17.98
C GLN A 605 2.90 -13.24 16.67
N LEU A 606 3.51 -12.80 15.56
CA LEU A 606 2.82 -12.53 14.30
C LEU A 606 2.12 -13.75 13.67
N VAL A 607 2.68 -14.95 13.84
CA VAL A 607 2.06 -16.19 13.35
C VAL A 607 0.76 -16.49 14.10
N ASN A 608 0.77 -16.35 15.43
CA ASN A 608 -0.43 -16.55 16.26
C ASN A 608 -1.50 -15.47 15.93
N ALA A 609 -1.06 -14.24 15.61
CA ALA A 609 -1.96 -13.17 15.18
C ALA A 609 -2.70 -13.55 13.89
N ILE A 610 -2.00 -14.03 12.85
CA ILE A 610 -2.60 -14.49 11.59
C ILE A 610 -3.64 -15.60 11.83
N ASP A 611 -3.32 -16.58 12.68
CA ASP A 611 -4.23 -17.67 12.98
C ASP A 611 -5.49 -17.16 13.70
N SER A 612 -5.34 -16.24 14.64
CA SER A 612 -6.47 -15.66 15.39
C SER A 612 -7.37 -14.80 14.48
N TYR A 613 -6.81 -13.95 13.64
CA TYR A 613 -7.59 -13.25 12.62
C TYR A 613 -8.27 -14.22 11.64
N GLY A 614 -7.58 -15.30 11.25
CA GLY A 614 -8.15 -16.37 10.42
C GLY A 614 -9.38 -17.01 11.05
N LYS A 615 -9.35 -17.27 12.37
CA LYS A 615 -10.50 -17.76 13.13
C LYS A 615 -11.62 -16.71 13.19
N ALA A 616 -11.30 -15.44 13.47
CA ALA A 616 -12.30 -14.37 13.47
C ALA A 616 -13.03 -14.28 12.13
N ILE A 617 -12.30 -14.32 11.02
CA ILE A 617 -12.84 -14.30 9.65
C ILE A 617 -13.71 -15.55 9.38
N SER A 618 -13.29 -16.73 9.81
CA SER A 618 -14.08 -17.95 9.61
C SER A 618 -15.40 -17.94 10.38
N LEU A 619 -15.42 -17.31 11.56
CA LEU A 619 -16.60 -17.16 12.40
C LEU A 619 -17.52 -16.03 11.90
N TYR A 620 -16.95 -14.97 11.38
CA TYR A 620 -17.66 -13.81 10.86
C TYR A 620 -16.99 -13.26 9.59
N PRO A 621 -17.35 -13.79 8.39
CA PRO A 621 -16.71 -13.42 7.11
C PRO A 621 -16.91 -11.97 6.66
N TYR A 622 -17.70 -11.20 7.39
CA TYR A 622 -17.97 -9.78 7.10
C TYR A 622 -17.18 -8.82 8.02
N MET A 623 -16.26 -9.31 8.84
CA MET A 623 -15.39 -8.50 9.70
C MET A 623 -14.23 -7.91 8.87
N GLY A 624 -14.44 -6.72 8.31
CA GLY A 624 -13.46 -6.03 7.46
C GLY A 624 -12.14 -5.74 8.18
N GLU A 625 -12.22 -5.41 9.46
CA GLU A 625 -11.08 -5.11 10.33
C GLU A 625 -10.13 -6.32 10.48
N ALA A 626 -10.70 -7.54 10.53
CA ALA A 626 -9.89 -8.76 10.64
C ALA A 626 -9.11 -9.04 9.35
N TYR A 627 -9.72 -8.83 8.19
CA TYR A 627 -9.02 -8.89 6.91
C TYR A 627 -7.95 -7.81 6.82
N PHE A 628 -8.25 -6.58 7.23
CA PHE A 628 -7.32 -5.47 7.19
C PHE A 628 -6.07 -5.76 8.04
N ASN A 629 -6.26 -6.12 9.32
CA ASN A 629 -5.16 -6.39 10.23
C ASN A 629 -4.34 -7.61 9.80
N ARG A 630 -4.99 -8.69 9.35
CA ARG A 630 -4.29 -9.86 8.82
C ARG A 630 -3.50 -9.52 7.56
N GLY A 631 -4.09 -8.72 6.68
CA GLY A 631 -3.45 -8.23 5.45
C GLY A 631 -2.16 -7.45 5.73
N LEU A 632 -2.18 -6.53 6.71
CA LEU A 632 -0.99 -5.80 7.14
C LEU A 632 0.11 -6.72 7.65
N VAL A 633 -0.25 -7.69 8.53
CA VAL A 633 0.72 -8.63 9.10
C VAL A 633 1.32 -9.53 8.01
N LEU A 634 0.52 -9.98 7.05
CA LEU A 634 0.99 -10.79 5.92
C LEU A 634 1.98 -10.01 5.04
N ILE A 635 1.68 -8.75 4.71
CA ILE A 635 2.60 -7.89 3.95
C ILE A 635 3.90 -7.68 4.72
N TYR A 636 3.82 -7.40 6.03
CA TYR A 636 5.00 -7.25 6.88
C TYR A 636 5.89 -8.51 6.86
N LEU A 637 5.29 -9.70 6.87
CA LEU A 637 5.97 -10.99 6.76
C LEU A 637 6.36 -11.37 5.31
N LYS A 638 6.23 -10.43 4.37
CA LYS A 638 6.54 -10.60 2.94
C LYS A 638 5.65 -11.60 2.18
N ASP A 639 4.50 -12.01 2.74
CA ASP A 639 3.44 -12.72 1.99
C ASP A 639 2.50 -11.68 1.34
N LYS A 640 3.07 -10.92 0.41
CA LYS A 640 2.43 -9.80 -0.27
C LYS A 640 1.15 -10.24 -1.01
N GLU A 641 1.17 -11.42 -1.62
CA GLU A 641 0.03 -11.92 -2.39
C GLU A 641 -1.22 -12.10 -1.53
N LYS A 642 -1.11 -12.86 -0.43
CA LYS A 642 -2.24 -13.08 0.48
C LYS A 642 -2.63 -11.80 1.22
N GLY A 643 -1.66 -10.96 1.60
CA GLY A 643 -1.91 -9.69 2.25
C GLY A 643 -2.75 -8.75 1.39
N CYS A 644 -2.44 -8.65 0.10
CA CYS A 644 -3.19 -7.80 -0.84
C CYS A 644 -4.60 -8.34 -1.13
N ILE A 645 -4.79 -9.65 -1.15
CA ILE A 645 -6.12 -10.27 -1.25
C ILE A 645 -6.98 -9.89 -0.03
N ASP A 646 -6.41 -9.99 1.17
CA ASP A 646 -7.11 -9.62 2.40
C ASP A 646 -7.45 -8.13 2.43
N LEU A 647 -6.52 -7.25 2.05
CA LEU A 647 -6.77 -5.81 1.97
C LEU A 647 -7.86 -5.45 0.94
N SER A 648 -7.85 -6.08 -0.23
CA SER A 648 -8.94 -5.91 -1.22
C SER A 648 -10.29 -6.30 -0.59
N ARG A 649 -10.34 -7.41 0.13
CA ARG A 649 -11.54 -7.84 0.83
C ARG A 649 -11.95 -6.89 1.95
N ALA A 650 -11.00 -6.36 2.73
CA ALA A 650 -11.26 -5.33 3.73
C ALA A 650 -11.87 -4.07 3.12
N GLY A 651 -11.33 -3.61 1.98
CA GLY A 651 -11.87 -2.47 1.23
C GLY A 651 -13.31 -2.69 0.75
N GLU A 652 -13.63 -3.89 0.24
CA GLU A 652 -15.01 -4.28 -0.11
C GLU A 652 -15.95 -4.24 1.11
N LEU A 653 -15.46 -4.57 2.30
CA LEU A 653 -16.22 -4.56 3.55
C LEU A 653 -16.28 -3.19 4.22
N GLY A 654 -15.82 -2.13 3.53
CA GLY A 654 -15.97 -0.74 3.97
C GLY A 654 -14.75 -0.15 4.66
N ILE A 655 -13.64 -0.88 4.78
CA ILE A 655 -12.39 -0.36 5.35
C ILE A 655 -11.65 0.43 4.26
N GLY A 656 -11.99 1.71 4.08
CA GLY A 656 -11.42 2.57 3.03
C GLY A 656 -9.90 2.71 3.08
N ASP A 657 -9.31 2.67 4.28
CA ASP A 657 -7.85 2.73 4.49
C ASP A 657 -7.10 1.58 3.79
N ALA A 658 -7.78 0.46 3.53
CA ALA A 658 -7.19 -0.67 2.82
C ALA A 658 -6.66 -0.28 1.43
N TYR A 659 -7.36 0.61 0.72
CA TYR A 659 -6.92 1.06 -0.60
C TYR A 659 -5.66 1.93 -0.56
N ASN A 660 -5.45 2.68 0.54
CA ASN A 660 -4.20 3.44 0.74
C ASN A 660 -3.01 2.49 0.93
N VAL A 661 -3.23 1.38 1.63
CA VAL A 661 -2.19 0.35 1.82
C VAL A 661 -1.95 -0.41 0.50
N ILE A 662 -3.03 -0.79 -0.21
CA ILE A 662 -2.93 -1.47 -1.50
C ILE A 662 -2.13 -0.65 -2.50
N SER A 663 -2.45 0.64 -2.67
CA SER A 663 -1.75 1.51 -3.62
C SER A 663 -0.26 1.67 -3.29
N ARG A 664 0.10 1.54 -2.00
CA ARG A 664 1.48 1.70 -1.54
C ARG A 664 2.30 0.40 -1.59
N TYR A 665 1.68 -0.76 -1.34
CA TYR A 665 2.41 -2.01 -1.09
C TYR A 665 2.00 -3.17 -2.00
N CYS A 666 0.87 -3.08 -2.72
CA CYS A 666 0.32 -4.18 -3.51
C CYS A 666 0.60 -4.08 -5.02
N GLU A 667 1.20 -2.99 -5.49
CA GLU A 667 1.72 -2.95 -6.86
C GLU A 667 2.82 -4.01 -6.99
N GLU A 668 2.74 -4.85 -8.01
CA GLU A 668 3.70 -5.93 -8.22
C GLU A 668 5.03 -5.38 -8.73
N GLU A 669 6.09 -5.94 -8.17
CA GLU A 669 7.42 -5.87 -8.74
C GLU A 669 7.39 -6.49 -10.13
N ARG A 670 7.72 -5.73 -11.14
CA ARG A 670 7.95 -6.28 -12.49
C ARG A 670 9.26 -7.05 -12.46
N ASN A 671 9.19 -8.39 -12.55
CA ASN A 671 10.34 -9.25 -12.83
C ASN A 671 10.98 -8.90 -14.17
#